data_0fff3fd7245fa7a46d45438e3f568612
#
_entry.id   0fff3fd7245fa7a46d45438e3f568612
#
_cell.length_a   1.000
_cell.length_b   1.000
_cell.length_c   1.000
_cell.angle_alpha   90.00
_cell.angle_beta   90.00
_cell.angle_gamma   90.00
#
_symmetry.space_group_name_H-M   'P 1'
#
loop_
_entity.id
_entity.type
_entity.pdbx_description
1 polymer ?
#
loop_
_entity_poly.entity_id
_entity_poly.type
_entity_poly.pdbx_seq_one_letter_code
_entity_poly.pdbx_strand_id
1 'polypeptide(L)'
;MKHFPTLSYLALGVLALFAPTEMQAQTPYSGWPANYGGVMLQGFYWDSFDATKWTRLEEQADELSQYFDLIWIPQSAQAGSATSMGYDDYYWFPGHYISSFGTEAELRSMISTFKNKGLGTIADVVINHRQTSGWFTFPTETYNGKTYTMTSTDICSNDDEGKTAAQAATEGVSLGTHPDTGEGWDGMRDLDHYSTNVQTIVKDYLSMLLHDMGYTGFRYDMVKGYSGTFTGIYNTYAQPTYSVGEYWDGNVTAVENWLNSTRVDGSITSAAFDFPFRYTVRDAANNNAWTSLSDNALATNPDYRQYAVTFVENHDTEYRSASSPNDPVRRDTLAANAYMLAMPGTPCVFLKHWKDYKKEIKNMIEVRKMVGVTNTSNCNLGYTKGNGFIGVTADGTDGNLLLAVLGETAAYTPTNRWTEVTSGYHYKYYVNKTIEQPWADCPSGEYNGAFTVTLKALSSSTDQLVYTLDGTTPTATATKVTSGATIDITTDCTLKVALLTGTTVGPTILTRHYTFSDFKPYDITIYVNTDEVGWTNPNFWTWGGDGSHSVAAAWPGATITATKTVGGKTWYYHSFTMNADNDYVSLVVSAQGGSPQTVDYTDINKDVYLEVAPTQIDGKYTFNDLTDTYTGIHTPTASPTGSPDGWYTLQGVKIARPTQAGIYIHDGQKVVVK
;
A
#
# COMPACT_ATOMS: atom_id res chain seq x y z
N MET A 1 48.87 48.01 -72.12
CA MET A 1 49.35 47.95 -70.76
C MET A 1 48.17 47.59 -69.84
N LYS A 2 48.30 46.48 -69.19
CA LYS A 2 47.52 45.91 -68.10
C LYS A 2 46.00 46.02 -68.19
N HIS A 3 45.38 44.89 -68.58
CA HIS A 3 43.97 44.56 -68.46
C HIS A 3 43.63 44.25 -66.98
N PHE A 4 42.49 44.75 -66.52
CA PHE A 4 41.79 44.23 -65.34
C PHE A 4 40.46 43.62 -65.79
N PRO A 5 40.06 42.39 -65.35
CA PRO A 5 38.81 41.84 -65.69
C PRO A 5 37.72 42.22 -64.68
N THR A 6 36.55 42.58 -65.17
CA THR A 6 35.31 42.84 -64.43
C THR A 6 34.74 41.56 -63.84
N LEU A 7 34.53 41.52 -62.49
CA LEU A 7 33.81 40.48 -61.83
C LEU A 7 32.30 40.80 -61.87
N SER A 8 31.51 39.91 -62.49
CA SER A 8 30.05 39.93 -62.46
C SER A 8 29.59 39.16 -61.22
N TYR A 9 28.89 39.81 -60.29
CA TYR A 9 28.21 39.17 -59.17
C TYR A 9 26.87 38.57 -59.62
N LEU A 10 26.75 37.25 -59.60
CA LEU A 10 25.50 36.54 -59.76
C LEU A 10 24.85 36.47 -58.38
N ALA A 11 23.75 37.19 -58.16
CA ALA A 11 22.93 37.06 -56.95
C ALA A 11 22.07 35.80 -57.05
N LEU A 12 22.41 34.74 -56.32
CA LEU A 12 21.55 33.55 -56.10
C LEU A 12 20.54 33.91 -55.01
N GLY A 13 19.29 34.14 -55.41
CA GLY A 13 18.15 34.22 -54.49
C GLY A 13 17.83 32.84 -53.93
N VAL A 14 18.11 32.59 -52.65
CA VAL A 14 17.64 31.44 -51.92
C VAL A 14 16.17 31.67 -51.57
N LEU A 15 15.24 31.05 -52.30
CA LEU A 15 13.84 30.92 -51.89
C LEU A 15 13.78 29.89 -50.77
N ALA A 16 13.71 30.35 -49.52
CA ALA A 16 13.37 29.47 -48.40
C ALA A 16 11.92 29.07 -48.48
N LEU A 17 11.62 27.86 -48.96
CA LEU A 17 10.33 27.20 -48.81
C LEU A 17 10.11 26.93 -47.31
N PHE A 18 9.32 27.77 -46.67
CA PHE A 18 8.71 27.42 -45.38
C PHE A 18 7.69 26.29 -45.67
N ALA A 19 8.11 25.04 -45.43
CA ALA A 19 7.15 23.96 -45.24
C ALA A 19 6.32 24.32 -44.00
N PRO A 20 4.98 24.21 -44.07
CA PRO A 20 4.18 24.30 -42.85
C PRO A 20 4.65 23.19 -41.92
N THR A 21 5.25 23.55 -40.77
CA THR A 21 5.40 22.63 -39.64
C THR A 21 3.95 22.21 -39.31
N GLU A 22 3.59 20.96 -39.62
CA GLU A 22 2.41 20.37 -39.02
C GLU A 22 2.58 20.52 -37.51
N MET A 23 1.76 21.38 -36.92
CA MET A 23 1.57 21.36 -35.45
C MET A 23 1.05 19.96 -35.14
N GLN A 24 1.91 19.08 -34.66
CA GLN A 24 1.44 17.87 -34.02
C GLN A 24 0.43 18.33 -32.98
N ALA A 25 -0.81 17.91 -33.16
CA ALA A 25 -1.85 18.15 -32.16
C ALA A 25 -1.32 17.60 -30.84
N GLN A 26 -1.10 18.50 -29.88
CA GLN A 26 -0.67 18.10 -28.54
C GLN A 26 -1.72 17.15 -28.02
N THR A 27 -1.32 15.95 -27.62
CA THR A 27 -2.24 14.97 -27.05
C THR A 27 -2.95 15.65 -25.87
N PRO A 28 -4.30 15.67 -25.85
CA PRO A 28 -5.02 16.29 -24.75
C PRO A 28 -4.55 15.72 -23.42
N TYR A 29 -4.39 16.57 -22.41
CA TYR A 29 -4.03 16.14 -21.07
C TYR A 29 -5.09 15.14 -20.55
N SER A 30 -4.64 14.00 -20.04
CA SER A 30 -5.49 13.05 -19.34
C SER A 30 -4.82 12.77 -17.99
N GLY A 31 -5.51 12.93 -16.88
CA GLY A 31 -4.97 12.78 -15.54
C GLY A 31 -4.46 11.39 -15.18
N TRP A 32 -4.52 10.43 -16.11
CA TRP A 32 -3.98 9.07 -15.95
C TRP A 32 -3.58 8.48 -17.30
N PRO A 33 -2.34 7.98 -17.46
CA PRO A 33 -1.87 7.44 -18.73
C PRO A 33 -2.66 6.20 -19.17
N ALA A 34 -2.95 6.09 -20.47
CA ALA A 34 -3.48 4.87 -21.07
C ALA A 34 -2.38 3.79 -21.19
N ASN A 35 -2.77 2.53 -21.21
CA ASN A 35 -1.88 1.37 -21.30
C ASN A 35 -0.83 1.32 -20.17
N TYR A 36 -1.19 1.86 -19.01
CA TYR A 36 -0.33 1.84 -17.84
C TYR A 36 -0.36 0.46 -17.16
N GLY A 37 0.79 -0.20 -17.11
CA GLY A 37 0.95 -1.53 -16.50
C GLY A 37 1.46 -1.50 -15.06
N GLY A 38 1.69 -0.31 -14.50
CA GLY A 38 2.24 -0.13 -13.16
C GLY A 38 1.28 -0.50 -12.04
N VAL A 39 1.85 -0.69 -10.85
CA VAL A 39 1.16 -0.99 -9.60
C VAL A 39 1.47 0.10 -8.59
N MET A 40 0.46 0.56 -7.86
CA MET A 40 0.60 1.54 -6.78
C MET A 40 0.61 0.83 -5.43
N LEU A 41 1.39 1.35 -4.49
CA LEU A 41 1.32 1.02 -3.06
C LEU A 41 0.68 2.18 -2.32
N GLN A 42 -0.35 1.93 -1.51
CA GLN A 42 -0.67 2.84 -0.41
C GLN A 42 0.35 2.60 0.70
N GLY A 43 1.30 3.53 0.85
CA GLY A 43 2.48 3.36 1.70
C GLY A 43 2.23 3.61 3.19
N PHE A 44 0.98 3.55 3.66
CA PHE A 44 0.61 3.79 5.05
C PHE A 44 -0.71 3.09 5.40
N TYR A 45 -1.00 3.02 6.70
CA TYR A 45 -2.28 2.64 7.28
C TYR A 45 -2.60 3.60 8.44
N TRP A 46 -3.81 3.55 8.99
CA TRP A 46 -4.19 4.49 10.05
C TRP A 46 -3.29 4.33 11.29
N ASP A 47 -2.82 5.45 11.84
CA ASP A 47 -1.89 5.53 12.97
C ASP A 47 -0.51 4.87 12.74
N SER A 48 -0.09 4.69 11.48
CA SER A 48 1.20 4.08 11.13
C SER A 48 2.42 4.99 11.35
N PHE A 49 2.34 5.98 12.24
CA PHE A 49 3.33 7.05 12.40
C PHE A 49 4.77 6.57 12.55
N ASP A 50 5.00 5.51 13.33
CA ASP A 50 6.36 4.97 13.51
C ASP A 50 6.79 4.04 12.38
N ALA A 51 5.84 3.26 11.83
CA ALA A 51 6.11 2.27 10.80
C ALA A 51 6.38 2.90 9.42
N THR A 52 5.84 4.11 9.18
CA THR A 52 5.87 4.79 7.88
C THR A 52 6.48 6.18 7.94
N LYS A 53 7.39 6.42 8.89
CA LYS A 53 8.25 7.61 8.85
C LYS A 53 8.95 7.72 7.50
N TRP A 54 9.18 8.92 7.04
CA TRP A 54 9.82 9.16 5.74
C TRP A 54 11.14 8.38 5.62
N THR A 55 11.94 8.34 6.68
CA THR A 55 13.18 7.55 6.73
C THR A 55 12.94 6.05 6.63
N ARG A 56 11.85 5.53 7.27
CA ARG A 56 11.51 4.11 7.21
C ARG A 56 11.01 3.66 5.85
N LEU A 57 10.29 4.52 5.15
CA LEU A 57 9.89 4.26 3.77
C LEU A 57 11.09 4.36 2.82
N GLU A 58 11.99 5.34 3.03
CA GLU A 58 13.20 5.50 2.24
C GLU A 58 14.13 4.29 2.35
N GLU A 59 14.31 3.72 3.55
CA GLU A 59 15.08 2.48 3.78
C GLU A 59 14.59 1.31 2.93
N GLN A 60 13.32 1.27 2.57
CA GLN A 60 12.70 0.20 1.77
C GLN A 60 12.72 0.47 0.26
N ALA A 61 13.32 1.57 -0.20
CA ALA A 61 13.24 2.03 -1.58
C ALA A 61 13.72 0.99 -2.61
N ASP A 62 14.75 0.21 -2.29
CA ASP A 62 15.29 -0.83 -3.17
C ASP A 62 14.31 -1.98 -3.39
N GLU A 63 13.60 -2.40 -2.36
CA GLU A 63 12.57 -3.43 -2.48
C GLU A 63 11.32 -2.86 -3.15
N LEU A 64 10.80 -1.74 -2.68
CA LEU A 64 9.55 -1.18 -3.17
C LEU A 64 9.60 -0.85 -4.67
N SER A 65 10.70 -0.27 -5.15
CA SER A 65 10.85 0.11 -6.56
C SER A 65 10.94 -1.09 -7.53
N GLN A 66 11.21 -2.31 -7.05
CA GLN A 66 11.19 -3.50 -7.89
C GLN A 66 9.76 -3.94 -8.25
N TYR A 67 8.81 -3.68 -7.36
CA TYR A 67 7.44 -4.16 -7.47
C TYR A 67 6.44 -3.06 -7.79
N PHE A 68 6.60 -1.89 -7.18
CA PHE A 68 5.69 -0.76 -7.34
C PHE A 68 6.27 0.32 -8.24
N ASP A 69 5.38 0.97 -8.98
CA ASP A 69 5.70 2.07 -9.88
C ASP A 69 5.27 3.41 -9.26
N LEU A 70 4.30 3.37 -8.33
CA LEU A 70 3.80 4.52 -7.58
C LEU A 70 3.66 4.16 -6.08
N ILE A 71 3.90 5.17 -5.23
CA ILE A 71 3.59 5.09 -3.80
C ILE A 71 2.78 6.32 -3.38
N TRP A 72 1.60 6.09 -2.80
CA TRP A 72 0.78 7.11 -2.18
C TRP A 72 1.14 7.23 -0.70
N ILE A 73 1.46 8.45 -0.24
CA ILE A 73 1.85 8.76 1.14
C ILE A 73 0.90 9.81 1.73
N PRO A 74 0.79 9.90 3.07
CA PRO A 74 -0.07 10.87 3.75
C PRO A 74 0.26 12.32 3.39
N GLN A 75 -0.69 13.22 3.66
CA GLN A 75 -0.46 14.66 3.62
C GLN A 75 0.76 15.01 4.50
N SER A 76 1.69 15.78 3.95
CA SER A 76 3.05 15.87 4.47
C SER A 76 3.34 17.15 5.24
N ALA A 77 2.48 18.18 5.13
CA ALA A 77 2.64 19.42 5.88
C ALA A 77 2.11 19.27 7.32
N GLN A 78 2.39 20.24 8.16
CA GLN A 78 1.92 20.28 9.54
C GLN A 78 0.41 20.41 9.57
N ALA A 79 -0.26 19.46 10.22
CA ALA A 79 -1.68 19.45 10.48
C ALA A 79 -2.05 20.31 11.70
N GLY A 80 -3.35 20.46 11.97
CA GLY A 80 -3.86 21.19 13.13
C GLY A 80 -3.54 20.49 14.45
N SER A 81 -3.45 19.17 14.46
CA SER A 81 -3.11 18.34 15.62
C SER A 81 -1.64 17.96 15.65
N ALA A 82 -1.07 17.80 16.84
CA ALA A 82 0.33 17.43 17.03
C ALA A 82 0.65 16.00 16.51
N THR A 83 -0.34 15.11 16.55
CA THR A 83 -0.28 13.76 15.97
C THR A 83 -1.49 13.61 15.07
N SER A 84 -1.27 13.46 13.76
CA SER A 84 -2.32 13.46 12.75
C SER A 84 -1.91 12.66 11.53
N MET A 85 -2.90 12.04 10.88
CA MET A 85 -2.74 11.46 9.54
C MET A 85 -2.67 12.54 8.45
N GLY A 86 -2.97 13.80 8.77
CA GLY A 86 -2.90 14.94 7.85
C GLY A 86 -4.25 15.47 7.35
N TYR A 87 -5.39 14.83 7.73
CA TYR A 87 -6.72 15.22 7.23
C TYR A 87 -7.31 16.43 7.96
N ASP A 88 -6.73 16.86 9.08
CA ASP A 88 -6.94 18.16 9.70
C ASP A 88 -5.86 19.16 9.23
N ASP A 89 -5.66 19.28 7.91
CA ASP A 89 -4.60 20.06 7.29
C ASP A 89 -4.66 21.53 7.67
N TYR A 90 -3.51 22.09 8.06
CA TYR A 90 -3.42 23.46 8.53
C TYR A 90 -2.47 24.30 7.67
N TYR A 91 -1.28 23.76 7.35
CA TYR A 91 -0.30 24.39 6.49
C TYR A 91 -0.18 23.66 5.15
N TRP A 92 0.13 24.39 4.08
CA TRP A 92 0.25 23.86 2.73
C TRP A 92 1.63 24.10 2.08
N PHE A 93 2.36 25.13 2.52
CA PHE A 93 3.60 25.53 1.86
C PHE A 93 4.87 25.19 2.68
N PRO A 94 6.05 25.08 2.02
CA PRO A 94 7.33 24.81 2.65
C PRO A 94 7.65 25.76 3.82
N GLY A 95 8.41 25.22 4.78
CA GLY A 95 8.65 25.87 6.07
C GLY A 95 7.76 25.36 7.19
N HIS A 96 6.71 24.61 6.84
CA HIS A 96 5.78 23.98 7.77
C HIS A 96 5.63 22.47 7.50
N TYR A 97 6.60 21.84 6.83
CA TYR A 97 6.60 20.39 6.56
C TYR A 97 7.26 19.64 7.72
N ILE A 98 6.58 19.69 8.87
CA ILE A 98 6.86 18.86 10.03
C ILE A 98 5.56 18.14 10.38
N SER A 99 5.48 16.87 10.02
CA SER A 99 4.30 16.03 10.25
C SER A 99 4.60 14.91 11.23
N SER A 100 3.59 14.12 11.57
CA SER A 100 3.75 12.89 12.36
C SER A 100 4.70 11.88 11.72
N PHE A 101 4.99 12.02 10.42
CA PHE A 101 5.83 11.10 9.64
C PHE A 101 7.28 11.56 9.48
N GLY A 102 7.59 12.82 9.76
CA GLY A 102 8.95 13.34 9.72
C GLY A 102 9.04 14.80 9.28
N THR A 103 10.26 15.23 9.00
CA THR A 103 10.63 16.60 8.61
C THR A 103 10.60 16.79 7.10
N GLU A 104 10.63 18.06 6.65
CA GLU A 104 10.74 18.41 5.23
C GLU A 104 12.01 17.82 4.58
N ALA A 105 13.13 17.85 5.29
CA ALA A 105 14.39 17.33 4.77
C ALA A 105 14.32 15.81 4.52
N GLU A 106 13.73 15.05 5.45
CA GLU A 106 13.51 13.60 5.31
C GLU A 106 12.53 13.29 4.18
N LEU A 107 11.43 14.05 4.06
CA LEU A 107 10.48 13.92 2.97
C LEU A 107 11.13 14.13 1.61
N ARG A 108 11.89 15.22 1.44
CA ARG A 108 12.60 15.52 0.18
C ARG A 108 13.64 14.46 -0.16
N SER A 109 14.36 13.93 0.84
CA SER A 109 15.30 12.82 0.67
C SER A 109 14.59 11.58 0.13
N MET A 110 13.52 11.18 0.78
CA MET A 110 12.72 10.02 0.37
C MET A 110 12.16 10.16 -1.04
N ILE A 111 11.51 11.29 -1.37
CA ILE A 111 10.97 11.54 -2.72
C ILE A 111 12.07 11.48 -3.77
N SER A 112 13.24 12.08 -3.50
CA SER A 112 14.39 12.04 -4.40
C SER A 112 14.91 10.62 -4.60
N THR A 113 15.05 9.85 -3.52
CA THR A 113 15.49 8.45 -3.55
C THR A 113 14.52 7.60 -4.37
N PHE A 114 13.21 7.71 -4.13
CA PHE A 114 12.18 7.01 -4.89
C PHE A 114 12.24 7.36 -6.37
N LYS A 115 12.27 8.63 -6.70
CA LYS A 115 12.37 9.12 -8.09
C LYS A 115 13.59 8.56 -8.81
N ASN A 116 14.76 8.53 -8.15
CA ASN A 116 15.99 7.99 -8.72
C ASN A 116 15.91 6.48 -8.99
N LYS A 117 15.00 5.78 -8.32
CA LYS A 117 14.73 4.34 -8.51
C LYS A 117 13.53 4.06 -9.42
N GLY A 118 12.89 5.10 -9.96
CA GLY A 118 11.73 4.98 -10.84
C GLY A 118 10.39 4.79 -10.12
N LEU A 119 10.35 4.97 -8.80
CA LEU A 119 9.13 4.93 -7.99
C LEU A 119 8.56 6.36 -7.85
N GLY A 120 7.41 6.62 -8.46
CA GLY A 120 6.73 7.91 -8.37
C GLY A 120 5.98 8.09 -7.05
N THR A 121 6.04 9.27 -6.45
CA THR A 121 5.36 9.57 -5.19
C THR A 121 4.07 10.35 -5.46
N ILE A 122 2.95 9.91 -4.89
CA ILE A 122 1.62 10.53 -4.97
C ILE A 122 1.36 11.25 -3.65
N ALA A 123 1.13 12.57 -3.72
CA ALA A 123 0.75 13.38 -2.57
C ALA A 123 -0.72 13.16 -2.21
N ASP A 124 -1.04 13.05 -0.94
CA ASP A 124 -2.40 13.21 -0.44
C ASP A 124 -2.74 14.69 -0.36
N VAL A 125 -3.78 15.12 -1.05
CA VAL A 125 -4.18 16.53 -1.22
C VAL A 125 -5.56 16.73 -0.63
N VAL A 126 -5.59 17.41 0.52
CA VAL A 126 -6.81 17.76 1.26
C VAL A 126 -7.16 19.20 0.94
N ILE A 127 -8.12 19.42 0.04
CA ILE A 127 -8.55 20.75 -0.41
C ILE A 127 -10.06 20.96 -0.35
N ASN A 128 -10.83 19.95 0.08
CA ASN A 128 -12.25 20.13 0.34
C ASN A 128 -12.47 21.13 1.48
N HIS A 129 -11.73 20.94 2.55
CA HIS A 129 -11.82 21.70 3.79
C HIS A 129 -10.44 22.10 4.30
N ARG A 130 -10.40 23.00 5.28
CA ARG A 130 -9.16 23.38 5.94
C ARG A 130 -9.39 23.71 7.42
N GLN A 131 -8.43 23.30 8.26
CA GLN A 131 -8.45 23.62 9.68
C GLN A 131 -8.15 25.10 9.91
N THR A 132 -8.83 25.70 10.90
CA THR A 132 -8.67 27.09 11.33
C THR A 132 -8.38 27.19 12.82
N SER A 133 -7.76 28.28 13.24
CA SER A 133 -7.73 28.67 14.65
C SER A 133 -9.03 29.41 14.99
N GLY A 134 -9.85 28.84 15.87
CA GLY A 134 -11.23 29.29 16.06
C GLY A 134 -12.05 29.02 14.80
N TRP A 135 -13.03 29.91 14.50
CA TRP A 135 -13.95 29.72 13.39
C TRP A 135 -13.44 30.22 12.04
N PHE A 136 -12.63 31.30 12.02
CA PHE A 136 -12.35 32.03 10.78
C PHE A 136 -10.89 32.38 10.54
N THR A 137 -9.98 32.00 11.46
CA THR A 137 -8.57 32.37 11.33
C THR A 137 -7.78 31.28 10.65
N PHE A 138 -7.55 31.44 9.35
CA PHE A 138 -6.65 30.60 8.59
C PHE A 138 -5.18 30.99 8.84
N PRO A 139 -4.22 30.07 8.71
CA PRO A 139 -2.82 30.40 8.76
C PRO A 139 -2.43 31.33 7.59
N THR A 140 -1.46 32.21 7.83
CA THR A 140 -0.83 32.99 6.79
C THR A 140 0.52 32.38 6.48
N GLU A 141 0.77 32.07 5.22
CA GLU A 141 1.98 31.39 4.75
C GLU A 141 2.71 32.26 3.71
N THR A 142 4.02 32.12 3.60
CA THR A 142 4.81 32.80 2.59
C THR A 142 5.66 31.80 1.83
N TYR A 143 5.54 31.80 0.50
CA TYR A 143 6.31 30.93 -0.37
C TYR A 143 6.74 31.72 -1.62
N ASN A 144 8.02 31.63 -2.01
CA ASN A 144 8.59 32.32 -3.15
C ASN A 144 8.30 33.84 -3.18
N GLY A 145 8.29 34.49 -2.00
CA GLY A 145 8.04 35.93 -1.86
C GLY A 145 6.59 36.37 -2.01
N LYS A 146 5.65 35.42 -2.17
CA LYS A 146 4.21 35.66 -2.18
C LYS A 146 3.59 35.21 -0.86
N THR A 147 2.69 36.00 -0.33
CA THR A 147 1.93 35.67 0.88
C THR A 147 0.56 35.10 0.51
N TYR A 148 0.20 34.00 1.16
CA TYR A 148 -1.04 33.27 1.00
C TYR A 148 -1.82 33.31 2.31
N THR A 149 -3.05 33.77 2.24
CA THR A 149 -3.98 33.74 3.38
C THR A 149 -5.40 33.57 2.85
N MET A 150 -6.16 32.74 3.53
CA MET A 150 -7.61 32.63 3.33
C MET A 150 -8.32 33.46 4.41
N THR A 151 -9.57 33.80 4.16
CA THR A 151 -10.40 34.57 5.07
C THR A 151 -11.77 33.91 5.19
N SER A 152 -12.62 34.42 6.06
CA SER A 152 -14.01 33.95 6.19
C SER A 152 -14.77 33.97 4.84
N THR A 153 -14.41 34.88 3.92
CA THR A 153 -15.04 34.93 2.58
C THR A 153 -14.58 33.85 1.61
N ASP A 154 -13.66 33.01 2.01
CA ASP A 154 -13.20 31.82 1.27
C ASP A 154 -13.89 30.53 1.76
N ILE A 155 -14.82 30.65 2.73
CA ILE A 155 -15.61 29.54 3.31
C ILE A 155 -16.98 29.50 2.62
N CYS A 156 -17.48 28.30 2.32
CA CYS A 156 -18.81 28.07 1.75
C CYS A 156 -19.91 28.70 2.61
N SER A 157 -20.93 29.29 1.97
CA SER A 157 -21.99 30.01 2.65
C SER A 157 -22.86 29.13 3.55
N ASN A 158 -22.90 27.82 3.33
CA ASN A 158 -23.66 26.81 4.07
C ASN A 158 -22.79 25.88 4.92
N ASP A 159 -21.52 26.21 5.13
CA ASP A 159 -20.56 25.41 5.89
C ASP A 159 -21.13 24.99 7.25
N ASP A 160 -20.85 23.76 7.71
CA ASP A 160 -21.37 23.13 8.92
C ASP A 160 -22.90 23.22 9.04
N GLU A 161 -23.63 22.96 7.96
CA GLU A 161 -25.12 23.05 7.93
C GLU A 161 -25.65 24.44 8.35
N GLY A 162 -24.86 25.50 8.11
CA GLY A 162 -25.18 26.88 8.46
C GLY A 162 -24.77 27.31 9.86
N LYS A 163 -24.14 26.46 10.67
CA LYS A 163 -23.60 26.83 12.00
C LYS A 163 -22.52 27.90 11.86
N THR A 164 -21.66 27.78 10.85
CA THR A 164 -20.61 28.75 10.53
C THR A 164 -21.21 30.12 10.15
N ALA A 165 -22.33 30.15 9.40
CA ALA A 165 -23.03 31.38 9.08
C ALA A 165 -23.62 32.05 10.32
N ALA A 166 -24.16 31.28 11.25
CA ALA A 166 -24.68 31.82 12.54
C ALA A 166 -23.53 32.40 13.38
N GLN A 167 -22.37 31.77 13.41
CA GLN A 167 -21.20 32.28 14.11
C GLN A 167 -20.63 33.53 13.43
N ALA A 168 -20.59 33.56 12.10
CA ALA A 168 -20.16 34.70 11.30
C ALA A 168 -21.01 35.95 11.62
N ALA A 169 -22.35 35.78 11.74
CA ALA A 169 -23.24 36.84 12.15
C ALA A 169 -22.93 37.35 13.58
N THR A 170 -22.54 36.45 14.48
CA THR A 170 -22.18 36.81 15.87
C THR A 170 -20.86 37.60 15.92
N GLU A 171 -19.88 37.24 15.11
CA GLU A 171 -18.56 37.89 15.05
C GLU A 171 -18.52 39.10 14.10
N GLY A 172 -19.59 39.35 13.35
CA GLY A 172 -19.67 40.45 12.40
C GLY A 172 -18.80 40.30 11.17
N VAL A 173 -18.50 39.03 10.75
CA VAL A 173 -17.78 38.72 9.54
C VAL A 173 -18.72 38.17 8.47
N SER A 174 -18.27 38.16 7.19
CA SER A 174 -19.03 37.59 6.08
C SER A 174 -18.38 36.30 5.59
N LEU A 175 -19.19 35.31 5.20
CA LEU A 175 -18.74 34.11 4.49
C LEU A 175 -18.66 34.35 2.99
N GLY A 176 -18.14 33.37 2.26
CA GLY A 176 -18.26 33.27 0.82
C GLY A 176 -19.72 33.33 0.35
N THR A 177 -19.94 33.66 -0.91
CA THR A 177 -21.30 33.85 -1.45
C THR A 177 -21.87 32.56 -2.07
N HIS A 178 -21.06 31.55 -2.29
CA HIS A 178 -21.45 30.28 -2.91
C HIS A 178 -21.66 29.22 -1.83
N PRO A 179 -22.69 28.39 -1.98
CA PRO A 179 -22.82 27.19 -1.14
C PRO A 179 -21.74 26.16 -1.58
N ASP A 180 -21.52 25.19 -0.71
CA ASP A 180 -20.78 24.00 -1.06
C ASP A 180 -21.38 23.31 -2.29
N THR A 181 -20.52 22.75 -3.14
CA THR A 181 -20.91 22.10 -4.40
C THR A 181 -20.99 20.58 -4.29
N GLY A 182 -20.80 20.05 -3.08
CA GLY A 182 -20.83 18.63 -2.77
C GLY A 182 -21.33 18.33 -1.37
N GLU A 183 -20.74 17.33 -0.72
CA GLU A 183 -21.04 16.90 0.65
C GLU A 183 -20.19 17.71 1.64
N GLY A 184 -20.80 18.38 2.63
CA GLY A 184 -20.07 19.14 3.65
C GLY A 184 -19.28 18.25 4.61
N TRP A 185 -18.25 18.82 5.20
CA TRP A 185 -17.46 18.19 6.27
C TRP A 185 -17.60 18.99 7.56
N ASP A 186 -18.24 18.42 8.58
CA ASP A 186 -18.45 19.07 9.86
C ASP A 186 -17.13 19.27 10.65
N GLY A 187 -16.92 20.49 11.18
CA GLY A 187 -15.87 20.78 12.16
C GLY A 187 -14.61 21.47 11.63
N MET A 188 -14.34 21.42 10.34
CA MET A 188 -13.37 22.25 9.61
C MET A 188 -14.10 23.15 8.62
N ARG A 189 -13.39 24.02 7.92
CA ARG A 189 -14.06 25.03 7.04
C ARG A 189 -14.04 24.55 5.60
N ASP A 190 -15.22 24.22 5.04
CA ASP A 190 -15.38 23.88 3.62
C ASP A 190 -15.03 25.08 2.75
N LEU A 191 -14.13 24.88 1.80
CA LEU A 191 -13.57 25.93 0.97
C LEU A 191 -14.49 26.27 -0.21
N ASP A 192 -14.79 27.56 -0.39
CA ASP A 192 -15.52 28.06 -1.56
C ASP A 192 -14.62 28.02 -2.80
N HIS A 193 -14.68 26.92 -3.55
CA HIS A 193 -13.89 26.74 -4.78
C HIS A 193 -14.26 27.72 -5.91
N TYR A 194 -15.35 28.49 -5.81
CA TYR A 194 -15.60 29.63 -6.70
C TYR A 194 -14.78 30.87 -6.32
N SER A 195 -14.25 30.94 -5.08
CA SER A 195 -13.35 32.03 -4.69
C SER A 195 -12.07 32.00 -5.56
N THR A 196 -11.78 33.15 -6.18
CA THR A 196 -10.54 33.31 -6.95
C THR A 196 -9.29 33.20 -6.06
N ASN A 197 -9.41 33.57 -4.77
CA ASN A 197 -8.35 33.42 -3.78
C ASN A 197 -8.08 31.95 -3.50
N VAL A 198 -9.11 31.15 -3.19
CA VAL A 198 -9.01 29.68 -3.00
C VAL A 198 -8.36 29.05 -4.23
N GLN A 199 -8.90 29.29 -5.43
CA GLN A 199 -8.33 28.73 -6.67
C GLN A 199 -6.87 29.11 -6.89
N THR A 200 -6.48 30.34 -6.58
CA THR A 200 -5.10 30.77 -6.74
C THR A 200 -4.17 30.05 -5.77
N ILE A 201 -4.57 29.96 -4.50
CA ILE A 201 -3.80 29.28 -3.47
C ILE A 201 -3.65 27.79 -3.79
N VAL A 202 -4.75 27.12 -4.14
CA VAL A 202 -4.73 25.67 -4.51
C VAL A 202 -3.83 25.42 -5.73
N LYS A 203 -3.94 26.25 -6.79
CA LYS A 203 -3.09 26.12 -7.99
C LYS A 203 -1.61 26.24 -7.65
N ASP A 204 -1.24 27.25 -6.86
CA ASP A 204 0.16 27.47 -6.47
C ASP A 204 0.65 26.32 -5.53
N TYR A 205 -0.19 25.83 -4.62
CA TYR A 205 0.08 24.65 -3.77
C TYR A 205 0.36 23.40 -4.60
N LEU A 206 -0.51 23.06 -5.54
CA LEU A 206 -0.33 21.90 -6.40
C LEU A 206 0.92 22.00 -7.30
N SER A 207 1.16 23.20 -7.84
CA SER A 207 2.38 23.47 -8.61
C SER A 207 3.64 23.29 -7.76
N MET A 208 3.62 23.74 -6.51
CA MET A 208 4.71 23.58 -5.55
C MET A 208 4.97 22.10 -5.25
N LEU A 209 3.92 21.31 -5.01
CA LEU A 209 4.08 19.88 -4.78
C LEU A 209 4.79 19.16 -5.94
N LEU A 210 4.44 19.47 -7.19
CA LEU A 210 5.07 18.85 -8.36
C LEU A 210 6.49 19.36 -8.62
N HIS A 211 6.69 20.67 -8.59
CA HIS A 211 7.91 21.27 -9.12
C HIS A 211 8.97 21.57 -8.06
N ASP A 212 8.58 21.77 -6.80
CA ASP A 212 9.51 22.03 -5.70
C ASP A 212 9.69 20.78 -4.82
N MET A 213 8.60 20.16 -4.35
CA MET A 213 8.69 18.95 -3.54
C MET A 213 9.06 17.70 -4.34
N GLY A 214 8.70 17.65 -5.64
CA GLY A 214 9.06 16.58 -6.56
C GLY A 214 8.09 15.42 -6.63
N TYR A 215 6.85 15.59 -6.17
CA TYR A 215 5.77 14.61 -6.35
C TYR A 215 5.48 14.37 -7.83
N THR A 216 4.96 13.20 -8.14
CA THR A 216 4.61 12.81 -9.51
C THR A 216 3.12 13.03 -9.80
N GLY A 217 2.30 13.09 -8.77
CA GLY A 217 0.86 13.23 -8.89
C GLY A 217 0.15 13.38 -7.55
N PHE A 218 -1.18 13.33 -7.59
CA PHE A 218 -2.05 13.61 -6.47
C PHE A 218 -3.08 12.53 -6.23
N ARG A 219 -3.38 12.27 -4.96
CA ARG A 219 -4.63 11.70 -4.49
C ARG A 219 -5.43 12.84 -3.87
N TYR A 220 -6.55 13.18 -4.45
CA TYR A 220 -7.47 14.16 -3.89
C TYR A 220 -8.39 13.50 -2.88
N ASP A 221 -8.33 13.99 -1.65
CA ASP A 221 -9.17 13.58 -0.53
C ASP A 221 -10.60 14.07 -0.73
N MET A 222 -11.58 13.26 -0.32
CA MET A 222 -12.98 13.61 -0.20
C MET A 222 -13.55 14.43 -1.39
N VAL A 223 -13.33 13.94 -2.63
CA VAL A 223 -13.80 14.67 -3.83
C VAL A 223 -15.33 14.67 -4.01
N LYS A 224 -16.09 14.02 -3.14
CA LYS A 224 -17.53 14.22 -3.02
C LYS A 224 -17.89 15.60 -2.43
N GLY A 225 -16.98 16.22 -1.72
CA GLY A 225 -17.20 17.48 -1.05
C GLY A 225 -17.22 18.69 -1.98
N TYR A 226 -16.72 18.57 -3.22
CA TYR A 226 -16.74 19.67 -4.19
C TYR A 226 -16.90 19.15 -5.62
N SER A 227 -17.37 20.02 -6.52
CA SER A 227 -17.59 19.65 -7.94
C SER A 227 -16.32 19.19 -8.62
N GLY A 228 -16.36 18.06 -9.33
CA GLY A 228 -15.25 17.57 -10.14
C GLY A 228 -14.75 18.56 -11.21
N THR A 229 -15.55 19.58 -11.56
CA THR A 229 -15.13 20.69 -12.42
C THR A 229 -13.91 21.41 -11.84
N PHE A 230 -13.82 21.57 -10.51
CA PHE A 230 -12.66 22.20 -9.88
C PHE A 230 -11.43 21.31 -9.94
N THR A 231 -11.58 19.99 -9.76
CA THR A 231 -10.49 19.05 -10.03
C THR A 231 -9.98 19.21 -11.46
N GLY A 232 -10.89 19.34 -12.44
CA GLY A 232 -10.53 19.61 -13.83
C GLY A 232 -9.72 20.90 -14.02
N ILE A 233 -10.15 21.99 -13.39
CA ILE A 233 -9.44 23.29 -13.39
C ILE A 233 -8.04 23.17 -12.80
N TYR A 234 -7.91 22.51 -11.66
CA TYR A 234 -6.64 22.36 -10.94
C TYR A 234 -5.67 21.46 -11.70
N ASN A 235 -6.14 20.33 -12.19
CA ASN A 235 -5.31 19.40 -12.97
C ASN A 235 -4.87 19.98 -14.31
N THR A 236 -5.71 20.76 -14.99
CA THR A 236 -5.35 21.45 -16.22
C THR A 236 -4.24 22.51 -15.97
N TYR A 237 -4.26 23.15 -14.80
CA TYR A 237 -3.21 24.09 -14.41
C TYR A 237 -1.91 23.40 -14.00
N ALA A 238 -1.97 22.43 -13.11
CA ALA A 238 -0.80 21.78 -12.51
C ALA A 238 -0.20 20.70 -13.39
N GLN A 239 -1.02 20.00 -14.19
CA GLN A 239 -0.62 18.91 -15.10
C GLN A 239 0.13 17.75 -14.42
N PRO A 240 -0.40 17.15 -13.32
CA PRO A 240 0.23 16.00 -12.71
C PRO A 240 0.22 14.82 -13.69
N THR A 241 1.25 13.96 -13.66
CA THR A 241 1.25 12.74 -14.47
C THR A 241 0.14 11.78 -14.02
N TYR A 242 -0.15 11.77 -12.73
CA TYR A 242 -1.18 10.92 -12.12
C TYR A 242 -2.07 11.76 -11.20
N SER A 243 -3.37 11.63 -11.38
CA SER A 243 -4.38 12.24 -10.52
C SER A 243 -5.46 11.22 -10.22
N VAL A 244 -5.76 10.98 -8.97
CA VAL A 244 -6.83 10.10 -8.53
C VAL A 244 -7.67 10.76 -7.45
N GLY A 245 -8.99 10.73 -7.59
CA GLY A 245 -9.93 11.25 -6.60
C GLY A 245 -10.56 10.15 -5.77
N GLU A 246 -10.77 10.46 -4.49
CA GLU A 246 -11.54 9.62 -3.58
C GLU A 246 -13.02 9.99 -3.67
N TYR A 247 -13.71 9.43 -4.67
CA TYR A 247 -15.16 9.54 -4.74
C TYR A 247 -15.80 8.32 -4.07
N TRP A 248 -16.04 8.40 -2.78
CA TRP A 248 -16.50 7.27 -1.96
C TRP A 248 -17.96 6.92 -2.24
N ASP A 249 -18.19 6.08 -3.22
CA ASP A 249 -19.53 5.62 -3.59
C ASP A 249 -19.50 4.20 -4.17
N GLY A 250 -20.41 3.33 -3.73
CA GLY A 250 -20.59 1.98 -4.28
C GLY A 250 -21.36 1.95 -5.60
N ASN A 251 -21.95 3.07 -6.02
CA ASN A 251 -22.68 3.18 -7.28
C ASN A 251 -21.71 3.56 -8.39
N VAL A 252 -21.46 2.64 -9.32
CA VAL A 252 -20.54 2.85 -10.45
C VAL A 252 -20.92 4.07 -11.27
N THR A 253 -22.21 4.31 -11.52
CA THR A 253 -22.69 5.45 -12.31
C THR A 253 -22.39 6.80 -11.61
N ALA A 254 -22.44 6.84 -10.27
CA ALA A 254 -22.07 8.03 -9.52
C ALA A 254 -20.57 8.37 -9.69
N VAL A 255 -19.71 7.37 -9.62
CA VAL A 255 -18.27 7.54 -9.86
C VAL A 255 -17.97 7.93 -11.31
N GLU A 256 -18.63 7.31 -12.29
CA GLU A 256 -18.54 7.67 -13.72
C GLU A 256 -18.98 9.13 -13.96
N ASN A 257 -20.05 9.58 -13.32
CA ASN A 257 -20.52 10.96 -13.40
C ASN A 257 -19.49 11.94 -12.84
N TRP A 258 -18.86 11.60 -11.71
CA TRP A 258 -17.77 12.41 -11.17
C TRP A 258 -16.59 12.48 -12.14
N LEU A 259 -16.13 11.35 -12.67
CA LEU A 259 -15.08 11.32 -13.71
C LEU A 259 -15.42 12.23 -14.90
N ASN A 260 -16.67 12.15 -15.38
CA ASN A 260 -17.14 12.99 -16.48
C ASN A 260 -17.16 14.49 -16.13
N SER A 261 -17.41 14.83 -14.84
CA SER A 261 -17.40 16.22 -14.39
C SER A 261 -16.00 16.84 -14.32
N THR A 262 -14.93 16.01 -14.27
CA THR A 262 -13.54 16.47 -14.35
C THR A 262 -13.08 16.83 -15.76
N ARG A 263 -13.91 16.62 -16.78
CA ARG A 263 -13.53 16.83 -18.19
C ARG A 263 -13.18 18.28 -18.49
N VAL A 264 -12.06 18.45 -19.17
CA VAL A 264 -11.64 19.71 -19.79
C VAL A 264 -11.28 19.40 -21.24
N ASP A 265 -11.76 20.20 -22.18
CA ASP A 265 -11.57 20.01 -23.62
C ASP A 265 -11.90 18.58 -24.10
N GLY A 266 -12.92 17.96 -23.50
CA GLY A 266 -13.39 16.63 -23.84
C GLY A 266 -12.65 15.47 -23.19
N SER A 267 -11.52 15.71 -22.52
CA SER A 267 -10.70 14.67 -21.84
C SER A 267 -10.99 14.61 -20.34
N ILE A 268 -11.14 13.41 -19.79
CA ILE A 268 -11.15 13.17 -18.33
C ILE A 268 -9.77 13.54 -17.80
N THR A 269 -9.70 14.32 -16.71
CA THR A 269 -8.45 14.86 -16.17
C THR A 269 -8.04 14.24 -14.84
N SER A 270 -8.80 13.29 -14.31
CA SER A 270 -8.48 12.53 -13.09
C SER A 270 -8.96 11.08 -13.21
N ALA A 271 -8.27 10.16 -12.59
CA ALA A 271 -8.79 8.84 -12.27
C ALA A 271 -9.63 8.90 -10.99
N ALA A 272 -10.27 7.79 -10.62
CA ALA A 272 -10.97 7.61 -9.35
C ALA A 272 -10.57 6.28 -8.71
N PHE A 273 -10.56 6.23 -7.38
CA PHE A 273 -10.58 4.96 -6.66
C PHE A 273 -11.87 4.20 -6.98
N ASP A 274 -11.73 2.95 -7.39
CA ASP A 274 -12.85 2.10 -7.82
C ASP A 274 -13.54 1.46 -6.60
N PHE A 275 -14.31 2.28 -5.86
CA PHE A 275 -15.10 1.81 -4.72
C PHE A 275 -16.12 0.72 -5.10
N PRO A 276 -16.83 0.79 -6.25
CA PRO A 276 -17.67 -0.31 -6.71
C PRO A 276 -16.92 -1.63 -6.83
N PHE A 277 -15.69 -1.62 -7.39
CA PHE A 277 -14.82 -2.80 -7.43
C PHE A 277 -14.53 -3.33 -6.02
N ARG A 278 -14.10 -2.43 -5.13
CA ARG A 278 -13.77 -2.78 -3.73
C ARG A 278 -14.95 -3.44 -3.02
N TYR A 279 -16.16 -2.90 -3.14
CA TYR A 279 -17.34 -3.49 -2.50
C TYR A 279 -17.67 -4.87 -3.05
N THR A 280 -17.60 -5.05 -4.37
CA THR A 280 -17.84 -6.35 -5.02
C THR A 280 -16.85 -7.41 -4.53
N VAL A 281 -15.57 -7.06 -4.43
CA VAL A 281 -14.51 -7.97 -3.96
C VAL A 281 -14.67 -8.29 -2.47
N ARG A 282 -14.88 -7.27 -1.64
CA ARG A 282 -15.11 -7.44 -0.20
C ARG A 282 -16.27 -8.39 0.06
N ASP A 283 -17.39 -8.20 -0.63
CA ASP A 283 -18.59 -9.03 -0.43
C ASP A 283 -18.34 -10.46 -0.88
N ALA A 284 -17.67 -10.67 -2.00
CA ALA A 284 -17.30 -12.00 -2.48
C ALA A 284 -16.37 -12.72 -1.48
N ALA A 285 -15.36 -12.02 -0.97
CA ALA A 285 -14.42 -12.56 0.00
C ALA A 285 -15.10 -12.86 1.35
N ASN A 286 -15.73 -11.85 1.97
CA ASN A 286 -16.30 -11.98 3.30
C ASN A 286 -17.42 -13.03 3.40
N ASN A 287 -18.15 -13.25 2.32
CA ASN A 287 -19.24 -14.23 2.26
C ASN A 287 -18.83 -15.57 1.63
N ASN A 288 -17.56 -15.76 1.27
CA ASN A 288 -17.09 -16.90 0.48
C ASN A 288 -17.97 -17.14 -0.78
N ALA A 289 -18.29 -16.04 -1.46
CA ALA A 289 -19.25 -16.02 -2.58
C ALA A 289 -18.55 -15.59 -3.88
N TRP A 290 -17.39 -16.14 -4.19
CA TRP A 290 -16.55 -15.78 -5.33
C TRP A 290 -17.27 -15.82 -6.67
N THR A 291 -18.25 -16.72 -6.80
CA THR A 291 -19.09 -16.84 -8.01
C THR A 291 -20.07 -15.66 -8.19
N SER A 292 -20.19 -14.77 -7.20
CA SER A 292 -21.02 -13.55 -7.27
C SER A 292 -20.31 -12.34 -7.83
N LEU A 293 -18.99 -12.43 -8.10
CA LEU A 293 -18.25 -11.35 -8.77
C LEU A 293 -18.99 -10.89 -10.04
N SER A 294 -19.11 -9.59 -10.19
CA SER A 294 -19.85 -8.95 -11.28
C SER A 294 -19.00 -7.90 -11.99
N ASP A 295 -19.51 -7.44 -13.12
CA ASP A 295 -18.91 -6.38 -13.96
C ASP A 295 -19.30 -4.95 -13.50
N ASN A 296 -19.88 -4.80 -12.31
CA ASN A 296 -20.30 -3.52 -11.75
C ASN A 296 -19.12 -2.76 -11.11
N ALA A 297 -18.17 -2.34 -11.94
CA ALA A 297 -16.97 -1.61 -11.53
C ALA A 297 -16.40 -0.78 -12.69
N LEU A 298 -15.64 0.28 -12.39
CA LEU A 298 -14.93 1.04 -13.42
C LEU A 298 -13.94 0.17 -14.20
N ALA A 299 -13.18 -0.67 -13.50
CA ALA A 299 -12.18 -1.56 -14.11
C ALA A 299 -12.75 -2.53 -15.14
N THR A 300 -14.02 -2.89 -15.03
CA THR A 300 -14.69 -3.78 -15.99
C THR A 300 -15.36 -3.05 -17.15
N ASN A 301 -15.55 -1.71 -17.05
CA ASN A 301 -16.13 -0.88 -18.08
C ASN A 301 -15.06 -0.38 -19.07
N PRO A 302 -15.12 -0.75 -20.39
CA PRO A 302 -14.13 -0.34 -21.39
C PRO A 302 -13.91 1.17 -21.50
N ASP A 303 -14.96 1.97 -21.23
CA ASP A 303 -14.90 3.42 -21.37
C ASP A 303 -14.22 4.13 -20.19
N TYR A 304 -14.13 3.46 -19.02
CA TYR A 304 -13.63 4.05 -17.79
C TYR A 304 -12.45 3.30 -17.17
N ARG A 305 -12.14 2.06 -17.57
CA ARG A 305 -11.10 1.22 -16.95
C ARG A 305 -9.72 1.87 -16.93
N GLN A 306 -9.41 2.74 -17.90
CA GLN A 306 -8.17 3.53 -17.91
C GLN A 306 -8.02 4.36 -16.61
N TYR A 307 -9.15 4.87 -16.12
CA TYR A 307 -9.23 5.78 -14.97
C TYR A 307 -9.61 5.06 -13.67
N ALA A 308 -9.63 3.73 -13.67
CA ALA A 308 -9.91 2.92 -12.49
C ALA A 308 -8.63 2.70 -11.68
N VAL A 309 -8.53 3.23 -10.47
CA VAL A 309 -7.54 2.83 -9.48
C VAL A 309 -8.21 1.81 -8.56
N THR A 310 -7.94 0.52 -8.80
CA THR A 310 -8.55 -0.57 -8.06
C THR A 310 -7.87 -0.80 -6.73
N PHE A 311 -8.63 -1.13 -5.71
CA PHE A 311 -8.11 -1.45 -4.38
C PHE A 311 -9.03 -2.45 -3.66
N VAL A 312 -8.49 -3.12 -2.65
CA VAL A 312 -9.21 -4.09 -1.82
C VAL A 312 -9.56 -3.47 -0.48
N GLU A 313 -8.60 -2.83 0.13
CA GLU A 313 -8.70 -2.17 1.43
C GLU A 313 -7.80 -0.94 1.46
N ASN A 314 -8.12 0.02 2.33
CA ASN A 314 -7.33 1.21 2.58
C ASN A 314 -7.38 1.59 4.08
N HIS A 315 -6.72 2.68 4.44
CA HIS A 315 -6.64 3.19 5.80
C HIS A 315 -7.99 3.57 6.44
N ASP A 316 -9.05 3.78 5.65
CA ASP A 316 -10.39 4.11 6.14
C ASP A 316 -11.33 2.90 6.19
N THR A 317 -11.03 1.86 5.45
CA THR A 317 -11.86 0.65 5.40
C THR A 317 -11.30 -0.49 6.23
N GLU A 318 -10.03 -0.43 6.64
CA GLU A 318 -9.38 -1.42 7.48
C GLU A 318 -10.06 -1.55 8.86
N TYR A 319 -9.94 -2.71 9.48
CA TYR A 319 -10.31 -2.86 10.88
C TYR A 319 -9.31 -2.11 11.76
N ARG A 320 -9.77 -1.12 12.52
CA ARG A 320 -8.93 -0.34 13.46
C ARG A 320 -9.12 -0.81 14.90
N SER A 321 -10.37 -0.94 15.34
CA SER A 321 -10.72 -1.35 16.71
C SER A 321 -12.19 -1.73 16.77
N ALA A 322 -12.62 -2.28 17.90
CA ALA A 322 -14.04 -2.57 18.14
C ALA A 322 -14.93 -1.32 18.17
N SER A 323 -14.37 -0.16 18.55
CA SER A 323 -15.08 1.13 18.49
C SER A 323 -15.01 1.81 17.12
N SER A 324 -14.12 1.34 16.26
CA SER A 324 -13.95 1.79 14.87
C SER A 324 -13.75 0.57 13.97
N PRO A 325 -14.78 -0.28 13.80
CA PRO A 325 -14.66 -1.54 13.06
C PRO A 325 -14.56 -1.33 11.56
N ASN A 326 -14.93 -0.16 11.06
CA ASN A 326 -14.98 0.21 9.66
C ASN A 326 -15.64 -0.87 8.78
N ASP A 327 -15.11 -1.11 7.58
CA ASP A 327 -15.69 -2.06 6.62
C ASP A 327 -14.61 -2.96 5.98
N PRO A 328 -13.86 -3.75 6.77
CA PRO A 328 -12.69 -4.48 6.31
C PRO A 328 -13.02 -5.72 5.47
N VAL A 329 -12.01 -6.17 4.72
CA VAL A 329 -11.96 -7.54 4.22
C VAL A 329 -11.55 -8.45 5.37
N ARG A 330 -12.47 -9.30 5.83
CA ARG A 330 -12.29 -10.16 7.03
C ARG A 330 -11.84 -11.57 6.70
N ARG A 331 -11.89 -11.95 5.44
CA ARG A 331 -11.56 -13.31 4.95
C ARG A 331 -10.95 -13.20 3.56
N ASP A 332 -10.16 -14.19 3.20
CA ASP A 332 -9.67 -14.35 1.83
C ASP A 332 -8.92 -13.12 1.29
N THR A 333 -8.28 -12.34 2.17
CA THR A 333 -7.57 -11.11 1.83
C THR A 333 -6.58 -11.32 0.69
N LEU A 334 -5.87 -12.44 0.71
CA LEU A 334 -4.92 -12.78 -0.33
C LEU A 334 -5.61 -13.08 -1.68
N ALA A 335 -6.72 -13.82 -1.66
CA ALA A 335 -7.52 -14.08 -2.87
C ALA A 335 -8.15 -12.79 -3.43
N ALA A 336 -8.52 -11.83 -2.55
CA ALA A 336 -9.01 -10.53 -2.96
C ALA A 336 -7.91 -9.71 -3.67
N ASN A 337 -6.69 -9.70 -3.14
CA ASN A 337 -5.53 -9.11 -3.83
C ASN A 337 -5.21 -9.84 -5.14
N ALA A 338 -5.36 -11.17 -5.17
CA ALA A 338 -5.18 -11.94 -6.41
C ALA A 338 -6.19 -11.53 -7.49
N TYR A 339 -7.46 -11.31 -7.12
CA TYR A 339 -8.42 -10.79 -8.07
C TYR A 339 -8.04 -9.39 -8.58
N MET A 340 -7.73 -8.47 -7.67
CA MET A 340 -7.34 -7.10 -8.02
C MET A 340 -6.13 -7.06 -8.96
N LEU A 341 -5.07 -7.81 -8.65
CA LEU A 341 -3.83 -7.83 -9.43
C LEU A 341 -3.99 -8.56 -10.78
N ALA A 342 -5.01 -9.40 -10.94
CA ALA A 342 -5.31 -10.04 -12.22
C ALA A 342 -6.15 -9.14 -13.15
N MET A 343 -6.88 -8.16 -12.63
CA MET A 343 -7.84 -7.35 -13.40
C MET A 343 -7.19 -6.12 -14.05
N PRO A 344 -7.81 -5.53 -15.11
CA PRO A 344 -7.42 -4.22 -15.63
C PRO A 344 -7.65 -3.11 -14.59
N GLY A 345 -7.34 -1.87 -14.94
CA GLY A 345 -7.21 -0.76 -14.00
C GLY A 345 -5.79 -0.71 -13.42
N THR A 346 -5.52 0.29 -12.60
CA THR A 346 -4.26 0.41 -11.86
C THR A 346 -4.46 -0.12 -10.44
N PRO A 347 -3.89 -1.27 -10.06
CA PRO A 347 -4.07 -1.81 -8.73
C PRO A 347 -3.28 -0.99 -7.69
N CYS A 348 -3.94 -0.67 -6.57
CA CYS A 348 -3.36 -0.07 -5.39
C CYS A 348 -3.33 -1.09 -4.25
N VAL A 349 -2.15 -1.57 -3.91
CA VAL A 349 -1.94 -2.53 -2.83
C VAL A 349 -1.90 -1.78 -1.50
N PHE A 350 -2.59 -2.28 -0.49
CA PHE A 350 -2.56 -1.72 0.86
C PHE A 350 -1.33 -2.18 1.63
N LEU A 351 -0.66 -1.29 2.38
CA LEU A 351 0.60 -1.60 3.05
C LEU A 351 0.51 -2.78 4.02
N LYS A 352 -0.59 -2.94 4.77
CA LYS A 352 -0.77 -4.10 5.65
C LYS A 352 -0.78 -5.40 4.85
N HIS A 353 -1.51 -5.43 3.72
CA HIS A 353 -1.54 -6.62 2.86
C HIS A 353 -0.17 -6.92 2.26
N TRP A 354 0.60 -5.89 1.86
CA TRP A 354 1.98 -6.06 1.40
C TRP A 354 2.87 -6.66 2.48
N LYS A 355 2.74 -6.20 3.73
CA LYS A 355 3.53 -6.73 4.86
C LYS A 355 3.17 -8.17 5.19
N ASP A 356 1.86 -8.50 5.19
CA ASP A 356 1.36 -9.81 5.61
C ASP A 356 1.55 -10.90 4.54
N TYR A 357 1.53 -10.51 3.25
CA TYR A 357 1.53 -11.45 2.11
C TYR A 357 2.58 -11.08 1.08
N LYS A 358 3.74 -10.63 1.54
CA LYS A 358 4.79 -10.06 0.69
C LYS A 358 5.21 -10.99 -0.45
N LYS A 359 5.46 -12.28 -0.17
CA LYS A 359 5.89 -13.27 -1.14
C LYS A 359 4.85 -13.49 -2.25
N GLU A 360 3.62 -13.67 -1.86
CA GLU A 360 2.50 -13.94 -2.77
C GLU A 360 2.20 -12.71 -3.62
N ILE A 361 2.14 -11.52 -3.02
CA ILE A 361 1.90 -10.26 -3.74
C ILE A 361 3.03 -9.96 -4.72
N LYS A 362 4.31 -10.20 -4.36
CA LYS A 362 5.44 -10.11 -5.27
C LYS A 362 5.22 -10.97 -6.51
N ASN A 363 4.90 -12.24 -6.32
CA ASN A 363 4.63 -13.17 -7.42
C ASN A 363 3.46 -12.70 -8.30
N MET A 364 2.36 -12.22 -7.71
CA MET A 364 1.21 -11.73 -8.47
C MET A 364 1.57 -10.49 -9.32
N ILE A 365 2.32 -9.55 -8.74
CA ILE A 365 2.79 -8.34 -9.46
C ILE A 365 3.71 -8.74 -10.62
N GLU A 366 4.65 -9.65 -10.39
CA GLU A 366 5.55 -10.11 -11.43
C GLU A 366 4.80 -10.84 -12.56
N VAL A 367 3.82 -11.69 -12.23
CA VAL A 367 2.98 -12.35 -13.22
C VAL A 367 2.18 -11.33 -14.02
N ARG A 368 1.57 -10.33 -13.37
CA ARG A 368 0.87 -9.23 -14.04
C ARG A 368 1.77 -8.50 -15.04
N LYS A 369 2.97 -8.09 -14.60
CA LYS A 369 3.96 -7.39 -15.42
C LYS A 369 4.48 -8.30 -16.55
N MET A 370 4.76 -9.57 -16.28
CA MET A 370 5.21 -10.55 -17.26
C MET A 370 4.19 -10.80 -18.39
N VAL A 371 2.92 -10.90 -18.03
CA VAL A 371 1.82 -11.04 -19.01
C VAL A 371 1.57 -9.74 -19.75
N GLY A 372 1.85 -8.59 -19.15
CA GLY A 372 1.64 -7.26 -19.70
C GLY A 372 0.19 -6.77 -19.55
N VAL A 373 -0.44 -7.10 -18.44
CA VAL A 373 -1.78 -6.55 -18.11
C VAL A 373 -1.65 -5.07 -17.75
N THR A 374 -2.46 -4.23 -18.40
CA THR A 374 -2.50 -2.78 -18.23
C THR A 374 -3.86 -2.31 -17.73
N ASN A 375 -3.97 -1.02 -17.44
CA ASN A 375 -5.24 -0.41 -17.06
C ASN A 375 -6.29 -0.39 -18.19
N THR A 376 -5.89 -0.61 -19.43
CA THR A 376 -6.80 -0.66 -20.59
C THR A 376 -7.00 -2.07 -21.14
N SER A 377 -6.41 -3.09 -20.52
CA SER A 377 -6.57 -4.50 -20.92
C SER A 377 -8.03 -4.93 -20.94
N ASN A 378 -8.40 -5.82 -21.86
CA ASN A 378 -9.70 -6.47 -21.80
C ASN A 378 -9.71 -7.53 -20.71
N CYS A 379 -10.88 -7.76 -20.14
CA CYS A 379 -11.11 -8.83 -19.17
C CYS A 379 -12.40 -9.59 -19.48
N ASN A 380 -12.47 -10.82 -18.97
CA ASN A 380 -13.68 -11.64 -19.05
C ASN A 380 -13.93 -12.27 -17.67
N LEU A 381 -14.97 -11.76 -16.98
CA LEU A 381 -15.45 -12.36 -15.75
C LEU A 381 -16.27 -13.61 -16.07
N GLY A 382 -15.96 -14.71 -15.41
CA GLY A 382 -16.63 -15.98 -15.66
C GLY A 382 -16.18 -16.66 -16.94
N TYR A 383 -14.92 -16.45 -17.35
CA TYR A 383 -14.26 -17.22 -18.42
C TYR A 383 -14.52 -18.72 -18.25
N THR A 384 -14.43 -19.18 -17.01
CA THR A 384 -14.91 -20.49 -16.60
C THR A 384 -15.56 -20.37 -15.22
N LYS A 385 -16.66 -21.08 -15.00
CA LYS A 385 -17.43 -21.02 -13.76
C LYS A 385 -18.06 -22.37 -13.47
N GLY A 386 -17.98 -22.82 -12.23
CA GLY A 386 -18.61 -24.08 -11.81
C GLY A 386 -18.36 -24.34 -10.32
N ASN A 387 -18.90 -25.34 -9.75
CA ASN A 387 -18.66 -25.92 -8.42
C ASN A 387 -17.99 -25.02 -7.37
N GLY A 388 -18.52 -23.79 -7.16
CA GLY A 388 -18.02 -22.85 -6.15
C GLY A 388 -16.81 -21.98 -6.56
N PHE A 389 -16.35 -22.05 -7.82
CA PHE A 389 -15.26 -21.20 -8.32
C PHE A 389 -15.69 -20.36 -9.52
N ILE A 390 -14.94 -19.29 -9.75
CA ILE A 390 -14.99 -18.46 -10.95
C ILE A 390 -13.58 -18.29 -11.53
N GLY A 391 -13.43 -18.39 -12.86
CA GLY A 391 -12.22 -18.04 -13.58
C GLY A 391 -12.41 -16.71 -14.29
N VAL A 392 -11.46 -15.78 -14.10
CA VAL A 392 -11.43 -14.50 -14.78
C VAL A 392 -10.14 -14.39 -15.59
N THR A 393 -10.23 -13.80 -16.79
CA THR A 393 -9.04 -13.56 -17.63
C THR A 393 -8.83 -12.09 -17.86
N ALA A 394 -7.57 -11.69 -17.99
CA ALA A 394 -7.17 -10.40 -18.53
C ALA A 394 -6.18 -10.59 -19.67
N ASP A 395 -6.35 -9.77 -20.70
CA ASP A 395 -5.47 -9.75 -21.86
C ASP A 395 -4.20 -8.96 -21.52
N GLY A 396 -3.06 -9.55 -21.78
CA GLY A 396 -1.77 -8.87 -21.76
C GLY A 396 -1.31 -8.43 -23.14
N THR A 397 -0.05 -8.05 -23.24
CA THR A 397 0.60 -7.71 -24.52
C THR A 397 0.83 -8.98 -25.36
N ASP A 398 0.95 -8.81 -26.68
CA ASP A 398 1.28 -9.88 -27.63
C ASP A 398 0.34 -11.10 -27.59
N GLY A 399 -0.92 -10.90 -27.19
CA GLY A 399 -1.92 -11.96 -27.07
C GLY A 399 -1.73 -12.90 -25.89
N ASN A 400 -0.87 -12.54 -24.94
CA ASN A 400 -0.70 -13.26 -23.69
C ASN A 400 -1.96 -13.14 -22.83
N LEU A 401 -2.20 -14.14 -21.98
CA LEU A 401 -3.36 -14.19 -21.11
C LEU A 401 -2.96 -14.57 -19.69
N LEU A 402 -3.53 -13.86 -18.73
CA LEU A 402 -3.58 -14.25 -17.32
C LEU A 402 -4.97 -14.82 -17.01
N LEU A 403 -5.02 -15.97 -16.34
CA LEU A 403 -6.23 -16.54 -15.78
C LEU A 403 -6.09 -16.61 -14.25
N ALA A 404 -6.97 -15.93 -13.52
CA ALA A 404 -7.14 -16.13 -12.09
C ALA A 404 -8.38 -16.98 -11.83
N VAL A 405 -8.22 -18.06 -11.08
CA VAL A 405 -9.32 -18.90 -10.57
C VAL A 405 -9.48 -18.62 -9.09
N LEU A 406 -10.71 -18.28 -8.68
CA LEU A 406 -11.03 -17.80 -7.33
C LEU A 406 -12.13 -18.66 -6.72
N GLY A 407 -12.06 -18.88 -5.40
CA GLY A 407 -13.00 -19.72 -4.64
C GLY A 407 -12.52 -21.17 -4.54
N GLU A 408 -13.40 -22.12 -4.77
CA GLU A 408 -13.10 -23.57 -4.69
C GLU A 408 -12.16 -24.03 -5.82
N THR A 409 -10.92 -23.54 -5.79
CA THR A 409 -9.92 -23.72 -6.86
C THR A 409 -9.58 -25.17 -7.15
N ALA A 410 -9.75 -26.07 -6.16
CA ALA A 410 -9.53 -27.50 -6.34
C ALA A 410 -10.55 -28.15 -7.30
N ALA A 411 -11.71 -27.54 -7.49
CA ALA A 411 -12.73 -28.01 -8.44
C ALA A 411 -12.43 -27.64 -9.90
N TYR A 412 -11.47 -26.76 -10.13
CA TYR A 412 -11.04 -26.36 -11.50
C TYR A 412 -9.93 -27.26 -12.03
N THR A 413 -10.12 -27.78 -13.23
CA THR A 413 -9.07 -28.50 -13.96
C THR A 413 -8.63 -27.69 -15.18
N PRO A 414 -7.39 -27.19 -15.20
CA PRO A 414 -6.88 -26.40 -16.32
C PRO A 414 -6.70 -27.28 -17.59
N THR A 415 -6.91 -26.65 -18.75
CA THR A 415 -6.50 -27.26 -20.01
C THR A 415 -5.00 -27.17 -20.19
N ASN A 416 -4.45 -27.95 -21.15
CA ASN A 416 -3.01 -28.01 -21.42
C ASN A 416 -2.35 -26.69 -21.87
N ARG A 417 -3.17 -25.67 -22.24
CA ARG A 417 -2.68 -24.33 -22.60
C ARG A 417 -2.23 -23.49 -21.40
N TRP A 418 -2.62 -23.88 -20.20
CA TRP A 418 -2.39 -23.13 -18.98
C TRP A 418 -1.27 -23.78 -18.13
N THR A 419 -0.41 -22.94 -17.57
CA THR A 419 0.55 -23.35 -16.54
C THR A 419 0.24 -22.57 -15.26
N GLU A 420 0.04 -23.26 -14.15
CA GLU A 420 -0.06 -22.66 -12.83
C GLU A 420 1.28 -22.05 -12.43
N VAL A 421 1.26 -20.77 -12.02
CA VAL A 421 2.48 -20.01 -11.66
C VAL A 421 2.54 -19.67 -10.18
N THR A 422 1.40 -19.35 -9.57
CA THR A 422 1.30 -19.13 -8.12
C THR A 422 -0.10 -19.50 -7.65
N SER A 423 -0.22 -19.92 -6.39
CA SER A 423 -1.49 -20.32 -5.80
C SER A 423 -1.46 -20.13 -4.28
N GLY A 424 -2.66 -20.07 -3.69
CA GLY A 424 -2.89 -20.03 -2.26
C GLY A 424 -4.35 -20.35 -1.95
N TYR A 425 -4.77 -20.04 -0.72
CA TYR A 425 -6.13 -20.28 -0.30
C TYR A 425 -7.11 -19.46 -1.13
N HIS A 426 -8.06 -20.14 -1.77
CA HIS A 426 -9.11 -19.59 -2.65
C HIS A 426 -8.61 -18.83 -3.89
N TYR A 427 -7.34 -18.98 -4.29
CA TYR A 427 -6.88 -18.44 -5.57
C TYR A 427 -5.81 -19.32 -6.25
N LYS A 428 -5.78 -19.28 -7.59
CA LYS A 428 -4.71 -19.82 -8.43
C LYS A 428 -4.53 -18.93 -9.65
N TYR A 429 -3.26 -18.66 -9.99
CA TYR A 429 -2.90 -17.97 -11.22
C TYR A 429 -2.37 -18.94 -12.25
N TYR A 430 -2.85 -18.79 -13.45
CA TYR A 430 -2.39 -19.54 -14.62
C TYR A 430 -1.99 -18.57 -15.71
N VAL A 431 -0.90 -18.86 -16.40
CA VAL A 431 -0.42 -18.12 -17.54
C VAL A 431 -0.54 -18.98 -18.79
N ASN A 432 -0.90 -18.37 -19.91
CA ASN A 432 -0.93 -19.03 -21.21
C ASN A 432 0.51 -19.41 -21.64
N LYS A 433 0.70 -20.64 -22.07
CA LYS A 433 2.01 -21.16 -22.52
C LYS A 433 2.60 -20.44 -23.74
N THR A 434 1.83 -19.62 -24.44
CA THR A 434 2.32 -18.77 -25.54
C THR A 434 3.29 -17.68 -25.11
N ILE A 435 3.44 -17.44 -23.79
CA ILE A 435 4.32 -16.40 -23.26
C ILE A 435 5.81 -16.73 -23.47
N GLU A 436 6.18 -18.02 -23.62
CA GLU A 436 7.53 -18.49 -23.93
C GLU A 436 8.60 -17.93 -22.98
N GLN A 437 8.39 -18.08 -21.64
CA GLN A 437 9.30 -17.60 -20.60
C GLN A 437 9.58 -18.66 -19.52
N PRO A 438 10.74 -18.59 -18.84
CA PRO A 438 10.98 -19.35 -17.62
C PRO A 438 10.25 -18.69 -16.43
N TRP A 439 9.96 -19.48 -15.41
CA TRP A 439 9.37 -19.03 -14.16
C TRP A 439 10.04 -19.73 -12.96
N ALA A 440 10.13 -18.99 -11.83
CA ALA A 440 10.56 -19.52 -10.53
C ALA A 440 9.56 -19.01 -9.48
N ASP A 441 9.00 -19.88 -8.66
CA ASP A 441 7.88 -19.59 -7.76
C ASP A 441 8.26 -18.81 -6.47
N CYS A 442 9.56 -18.66 -6.20
CA CYS A 442 10.06 -17.83 -5.12
C CYS A 442 10.61 -16.51 -5.69
N PRO A 443 10.08 -15.35 -5.27
CA PRO A 443 10.56 -14.04 -5.72
C PRO A 443 11.93 -13.71 -5.11
N SER A 444 12.61 -12.69 -5.65
CA SER A 444 13.83 -12.15 -5.05
C SER A 444 13.57 -11.63 -3.64
N GLY A 445 14.54 -11.80 -2.73
CA GLY A 445 14.42 -11.30 -1.36
C GLY A 445 15.38 -11.97 -0.39
N GLU A 446 15.23 -11.55 0.87
CA GLU A 446 15.92 -12.15 2.00
C GLU A 446 15.07 -13.30 2.59
N TYR A 447 15.72 -14.39 2.93
CA TYR A 447 15.13 -15.61 3.46
C TYR A 447 15.82 -16.03 4.76
N ASN A 448 15.06 -16.59 5.70
CA ASN A 448 15.56 -16.91 7.05
C ASN A 448 16.13 -18.32 7.18
N GLY A 449 16.26 -19.07 6.09
CA GLY A 449 16.78 -20.41 6.09
C GLY A 449 16.70 -21.05 4.71
N ALA A 450 17.24 -22.25 4.56
CA ALA A 450 17.18 -22.99 3.30
C ALA A 450 15.74 -23.25 2.86
N PHE A 451 15.48 -23.06 1.57
CA PHE A 451 14.17 -23.26 0.95
C PHE A 451 14.31 -23.87 -0.45
N THR A 452 13.20 -24.31 -1.01
CA THR A 452 13.15 -24.86 -2.35
C THR A 452 12.47 -23.91 -3.33
N VAL A 453 12.94 -23.88 -4.56
CA VAL A 453 12.37 -23.12 -5.67
C VAL A 453 11.92 -24.07 -6.76
N THR A 454 10.68 -23.95 -7.22
CA THR A 454 10.14 -24.70 -8.35
C THR A 454 10.37 -23.93 -9.64
N LEU A 455 11.04 -24.54 -10.60
CA LEU A 455 11.30 -23.98 -11.94
C LEU A 455 10.26 -24.48 -12.93
N LYS A 456 9.62 -23.58 -13.69
CA LYS A 456 8.59 -23.91 -14.67
C LYS A 456 8.90 -23.30 -16.04
N ALA A 457 8.65 -24.06 -17.09
CA ALA A 457 8.63 -23.56 -18.47
C ALA A 457 7.22 -23.09 -18.81
N LEU A 458 7.05 -21.79 -19.02
CA LEU A 458 5.80 -21.19 -19.50
C LEU A 458 5.87 -21.18 -21.03
N SER A 459 5.90 -22.36 -21.65
CA SER A 459 6.21 -22.53 -23.05
C SER A 459 5.33 -23.62 -23.66
N SER A 460 4.94 -23.43 -24.92
CA SER A 460 4.31 -24.46 -25.76
C SER A 460 5.33 -25.26 -26.57
N SER A 461 6.57 -24.76 -26.68
CA SER A 461 7.60 -25.30 -27.54
C SER A 461 8.62 -26.23 -26.80
N THR A 462 8.77 -26.05 -25.46
CA THR A 462 9.67 -26.84 -24.64
C THR A 462 9.23 -26.92 -23.19
N ASP A 463 9.60 -28.02 -22.51
CA ASP A 463 9.52 -28.22 -21.08
C ASP A 463 10.89 -28.21 -20.39
N GLN A 464 11.97 -27.96 -21.16
CA GLN A 464 13.34 -27.98 -20.66
C GLN A 464 13.78 -26.55 -20.25
N LEU A 465 14.53 -26.49 -19.16
CA LEU A 465 15.16 -25.31 -18.62
C LEU A 465 16.62 -25.51 -18.36
N VAL A 466 17.41 -24.45 -18.45
CA VAL A 466 18.78 -24.38 -17.95
C VAL A 466 18.91 -23.32 -16.90
N TYR A 467 19.72 -23.55 -15.87
CA TYR A 467 19.92 -22.56 -14.82
C TYR A 467 21.34 -22.50 -14.29
N THR A 468 21.68 -21.41 -13.62
CA THR A 468 22.89 -21.19 -12.82
C THR A 468 22.51 -20.57 -11.47
N LEU A 469 23.37 -20.75 -10.45
CA LEU A 469 23.20 -20.16 -9.12
C LEU A 469 24.26 -19.07 -8.81
N ASP A 470 25.26 -18.94 -9.67
CA ASP A 470 26.39 -18.03 -9.51
C ASP A 470 26.18 -16.67 -10.23
N GLY A 471 25.00 -16.44 -10.80
CA GLY A 471 24.68 -15.24 -11.55
C GLY A 471 25.23 -15.18 -12.97
N THR A 472 25.93 -16.21 -13.42
CA THR A 472 26.35 -16.31 -14.82
C THR A 472 25.15 -16.58 -15.73
N THR A 473 25.22 -16.13 -16.99
CA THR A 473 24.17 -16.41 -17.98
C THR A 473 24.15 -17.88 -18.32
N PRO A 474 23.01 -18.60 -18.18
CA PRO A 474 22.92 -20.02 -18.52
C PRO A 474 23.24 -20.28 -19.98
N THR A 475 24.04 -21.29 -20.22
CA THR A 475 24.37 -21.82 -21.56
C THR A 475 23.68 -23.17 -21.79
N ALA A 476 23.70 -23.69 -23.01
CA ALA A 476 23.14 -25.01 -23.31
C ALA A 476 23.84 -26.17 -22.56
N THR A 477 24.99 -25.92 -21.95
CA THR A 477 25.74 -26.88 -21.14
C THR A 477 25.57 -26.66 -19.63
N ALA A 478 24.85 -25.63 -19.22
CA ALA A 478 24.49 -25.39 -17.79
C ALA A 478 23.60 -26.53 -17.26
N THR A 479 23.34 -26.51 -15.96
CA THR A 479 22.45 -27.48 -15.30
C THR A 479 21.08 -27.50 -15.96
N LYS A 480 20.62 -28.67 -16.40
CA LYS A 480 19.35 -28.89 -17.10
C LYS A 480 18.33 -29.47 -16.15
N VAL A 481 17.10 -28.96 -16.25
CA VAL A 481 15.94 -29.50 -15.52
C VAL A 481 14.71 -29.49 -16.42
N THR A 482 13.73 -30.32 -16.08
CA THR A 482 12.40 -30.32 -16.71
C THR A 482 11.48 -29.43 -15.90
N SER A 483 10.53 -28.81 -16.56
CA SER A 483 9.48 -27.96 -15.93
C SER A 483 8.80 -28.68 -14.76
N GLY A 484 8.72 -28.02 -13.61
CA GLY A 484 8.23 -28.56 -12.35
C GLY A 484 9.31 -29.12 -11.44
N ALA A 485 10.58 -29.11 -11.85
CA ALA A 485 11.67 -29.51 -10.98
C ALA A 485 11.90 -28.49 -9.85
N THR A 486 12.26 -29.00 -8.68
CA THR A 486 12.66 -28.19 -7.51
C THR A 486 14.17 -28.13 -7.38
N ILE A 487 14.69 -26.98 -6.96
CA ILE A 487 16.09 -26.78 -6.61
C ILE A 487 16.19 -26.22 -5.19
N ASP A 488 17.20 -26.67 -4.43
CA ASP A 488 17.45 -26.19 -3.08
C ASP A 488 18.32 -24.94 -3.12
N ILE A 489 17.90 -23.91 -2.40
CA ILE A 489 18.66 -22.69 -2.14
C ILE A 489 19.09 -22.73 -0.67
N THR A 490 20.41 -22.78 -0.45
CA THR A 490 20.99 -22.97 0.90
C THR A 490 21.98 -21.88 1.32
N THR A 491 22.32 -20.98 0.41
CA THR A 491 23.25 -19.85 0.63
C THR A 491 22.85 -18.70 -0.29
N ASP A 492 23.36 -17.52 -0.02
CA ASP A 492 23.25 -16.37 -0.91
C ASP A 492 23.60 -16.76 -2.33
N CYS A 493 22.75 -16.42 -3.27
CA CYS A 493 22.99 -16.73 -4.67
C CYS A 493 22.20 -15.81 -5.63
N THR A 494 22.64 -15.80 -6.88
CA THR A 494 21.88 -15.23 -7.98
C THR A 494 21.48 -16.34 -8.93
N LEU A 495 20.23 -16.77 -8.83
CA LEU A 495 19.62 -17.72 -9.76
C LEU A 495 19.33 -17.03 -11.09
N LYS A 496 19.80 -17.63 -12.19
CA LYS A 496 19.37 -17.30 -13.54
C LYS A 496 18.83 -18.52 -14.26
N VAL A 497 17.65 -18.36 -14.89
CA VAL A 497 16.92 -19.44 -15.56
C VAL A 497 16.56 -19.03 -16.97
N ALA A 498 16.68 -19.93 -17.93
CA ALA A 498 16.24 -19.76 -19.31
C ALA A 498 15.57 -21.02 -19.85
N LEU A 499 14.69 -20.87 -20.85
CA LEU A 499 14.16 -21.99 -21.63
C LEU A 499 15.26 -22.64 -22.44
N LEU A 500 15.20 -23.97 -22.67
CA LEU A 500 16.10 -24.71 -23.55
C LEU A 500 15.29 -25.48 -24.59
N THR A 501 15.46 -25.14 -25.87
CA THR A 501 14.87 -25.90 -26.99
C THR A 501 15.97 -26.60 -27.77
N GLY A 502 16.08 -27.92 -27.59
CA GLY A 502 17.19 -28.71 -28.14
C GLY A 502 18.54 -28.27 -27.54
N THR A 503 19.35 -27.52 -28.31
CA THR A 503 20.62 -26.92 -27.87
C THR A 503 20.57 -25.39 -27.83
N THR A 504 19.40 -24.79 -28.08
CA THR A 504 19.25 -23.35 -28.15
C THR A 504 18.65 -22.82 -26.82
N VAL A 505 19.37 -21.91 -26.16
CA VAL A 505 18.90 -21.19 -24.97
C VAL A 505 18.02 -20.05 -25.42
N GLY A 506 16.85 -19.93 -24.82
CA GLY A 506 15.90 -18.85 -25.09
C GLY A 506 16.46 -17.46 -24.73
N PRO A 507 15.95 -16.38 -25.34
CA PRO A 507 16.48 -15.03 -25.15
C PRO A 507 16.10 -14.44 -23.79
N THR A 508 15.00 -14.88 -23.20
CA THR A 508 14.52 -14.38 -21.90
C THR A 508 15.21 -15.14 -20.76
N ILE A 509 15.83 -14.36 -19.87
CA ILE A 509 16.49 -14.88 -18.67
C ILE A 509 15.80 -14.32 -17.45
N LEU A 510 15.14 -15.18 -16.68
CA LEU A 510 14.65 -14.83 -15.36
C LEU A 510 15.84 -14.74 -14.39
N THR A 511 15.92 -13.68 -13.62
CA THR A 511 16.92 -13.49 -12.56
C THR A 511 16.26 -13.38 -11.22
N ARG A 512 16.77 -14.10 -10.22
CA ARG A 512 16.39 -14.02 -8.81
C ARG A 512 17.62 -13.78 -7.95
N HIS A 513 17.51 -12.85 -7.01
CA HIS A 513 18.54 -12.61 -6.01
C HIS A 513 18.04 -13.09 -4.67
N TYR A 514 18.70 -14.07 -4.11
CA TYR A 514 18.37 -14.64 -2.80
C TYR A 514 19.50 -14.33 -1.84
N THR A 515 19.14 -13.72 -0.70
CA THR A 515 20.05 -13.48 0.42
C THR A 515 19.49 -14.15 1.67
N PHE A 516 20.38 -14.49 2.59
CA PHE A 516 20.00 -15.10 3.85
C PHE A 516 20.21 -14.12 4.99
N SER A 517 19.20 -13.99 5.83
CA SER A 517 19.28 -13.16 7.03
C SER A 517 20.25 -13.76 8.07
N ASP A 518 20.99 -12.91 8.75
CA ASP A 518 21.75 -13.27 9.97
C ASP A 518 20.85 -13.43 11.20
N PHE A 519 19.54 -13.22 11.04
CA PHE A 519 18.54 -13.37 12.09
C PHE A 519 18.62 -14.80 12.68
N LYS A 520 18.60 -14.86 14.01
CA LYS A 520 18.51 -16.14 14.73
C LYS A 520 17.09 -16.38 15.18
N PRO A 521 16.40 -17.40 14.63
CA PRO A 521 15.07 -17.76 15.09
C PRO A 521 15.02 -17.94 16.61
N TYR A 522 13.93 -17.46 17.21
CA TYR A 522 13.67 -17.60 18.64
C TYR A 522 12.22 -18.00 18.87
N ASP A 523 11.98 -18.73 19.97
CA ASP A 523 10.64 -19.16 20.32
C ASP A 523 9.94 -18.15 21.21
N ILE A 524 8.65 -17.94 20.96
CA ILE A 524 7.71 -17.27 21.85
C ILE A 524 6.61 -18.22 22.28
N THR A 525 5.98 -17.94 23.42
CA THR A 525 4.84 -18.71 23.90
C THR A 525 3.68 -17.80 24.26
N ILE A 526 2.52 -18.10 23.70
CA ILE A 526 1.25 -17.45 24.03
C ILE A 526 0.56 -18.26 25.12
N TYR A 527 0.35 -17.66 26.29
CA TYR A 527 -0.37 -18.21 27.41
C TYR A 527 -1.73 -17.56 27.54
N VAL A 528 -2.80 -18.36 27.58
CA VAL A 528 -4.17 -17.87 27.71
C VAL A 528 -4.84 -18.48 28.93
N ASN A 529 -5.36 -17.63 29.82
CA ASN A 529 -6.24 -18.06 30.93
C ASN A 529 -7.69 -17.77 30.55
N THR A 530 -8.58 -18.73 30.82
CA THR A 530 -10.01 -18.66 30.50
C THR A 530 -10.89 -18.87 31.71
N ASP A 531 -10.34 -18.75 32.93
CA ASP A 531 -11.07 -19.03 34.18
C ASP A 531 -12.27 -18.11 34.36
N GLU A 532 -12.14 -16.80 34.05
CA GLU A 532 -13.21 -15.80 34.18
C GLU A 532 -14.43 -16.06 33.27
N VAL A 533 -14.23 -16.77 32.17
CA VAL A 533 -15.28 -17.09 31.19
C VAL A 533 -15.65 -18.58 31.19
N GLY A 534 -14.95 -19.41 31.98
CA GLY A 534 -15.23 -20.82 32.20
C GLY A 534 -15.02 -21.72 30.96
N TRP A 535 -14.20 -21.28 29.98
CA TRP A 535 -13.93 -22.11 28.80
C TRP A 535 -12.87 -23.16 29.11
N THR A 536 -13.12 -24.39 28.71
CA THR A 536 -12.18 -25.52 28.85
C THR A 536 -11.69 -25.94 27.47
N ASN A 537 -10.40 -26.22 27.34
CA ASN A 537 -9.75 -26.59 26.08
C ASN A 537 -10.16 -25.63 24.95
N PRO A 538 -9.82 -24.34 25.07
CA PRO A 538 -10.18 -23.32 24.06
C PRO A 538 -9.54 -23.63 22.72
N ASN A 539 -10.13 -23.09 21.65
CA ASN A 539 -9.50 -23.13 20.36
C ASN A 539 -8.69 -21.85 20.14
N PHE A 540 -7.49 -22.00 19.57
CA PHE A 540 -6.69 -20.90 19.06
C PHE A 540 -6.80 -20.86 17.54
N TRP A 541 -7.21 -19.73 17.03
CA TRP A 541 -7.09 -19.36 15.62
C TRP A 541 -5.98 -18.35 15.50
N THR A 542 -4.92 -18.69 14.77
CA THR A 542 -3.73 -17.87 14.65
C THR A 542 -3.36 -17.60 13.21
N TRP A 543 -2.74 -16.45 12.99
CA TRP A 543 -2.20 -16.02 11.69
C TRP A 543 -1.04 -15.04 11.93
N GLY A 544 -0.34 -14.63 10.86
CA GLY A 544 0.74 -13.66 10.90
C GLY A 544 2.03 -14.16 10.23
N GLY A 545 2.99 -13.29 10.15
CA GLY A 545 4.25 -13.56 9.47
C GLY A 545 4.04 -13.88 7.99
N ASP A 546 4.70 -14.90 7.53
CA ASP A 546 4.59 -15.43 6.16
C ASP A 546 3.50 -16.52 5.99
N GLY A 547 2.55 -16.59 6.93
CA GLY A 547 1.53 -17.65 7.01
C GLY A 547 2.00 -18.92 7.74
N SER A 548 3.24 -18.97 8.24
CA SER A 548 3.79 -20.11 8.99
C SER A 548 3.17 -20.29 10.38
N HIS A 549 2.51 -19.25 10.90
CA HIS A 549 1.95 -19.23 12.26
C HIS A 549 0.49 -19.65 12.37
N SER A 550 -0.07 -20.24 11.31
CA SER A 550 -1.40 -20.83 11.39
C SER A 550 -1.36 -22.20 12.10
N VAL A 551 -2.01 -22.32 13.25
CA VAL A 551 -2.11 -23.60 13.99
C VAL A 551 -3.13 -24.56 13.41
N ALA A 552 -3.97 -24.12 12.47
CA ALA A 552 -4.98 -24.94 11.79
C ALA A 552 -5.38 -24.32 10.44
N ALA A 553 -5.81 -25.17 9.51
CA ALA A 553 -6.23 -24.75 8.17
C ALA A 553 -7.64 -24.15 8.09
N ALA A 554 -8.45 -24.25 9.16
CA ALA A 554 -9.83 -23.77 9.18
C ALA A 554 -10.27 -23.34 10.59
N TRP A 555 -11.19 -22.39 10.63
CA TRP A 555 -11.90 -22.01 11.85
C TRP A 555 -12.61 -23.21 12.49
N PRO A 556 -12.63 -23.35 13.81
CA PRO A 556 -12.20 -22.38 14.83
C PRO A 556 -10.73 -22.46 15.24
N GLY A 557 -9.86 -23.07 14.48
CA GLY A 557 -8.47 -23.25 14.83
C GLY A 557 -8.19 -24.57 15.57
N ALA A 558 -7.04 -24.66 16.21
CA ALA A 558 -6.64 -25.84 16.97
C ALA A 558 -7.19 -25.79 18.39
N THR A 559 -7.71 -26.92 18.88
CA THR A 559 -8.09 -27.10 20.29
C THR A 559 -6.81 -27.23 21.13
N ILE A 560 -6.62 -26.33 22.10
CA ILE A 560 -5.44 -26.30 22.96
C ILE A 560 -5.75 -27.03 24.28
N THR A 561 -5.03 -28.12 24.50
CA THR A 561 -5.13 -28.93 25.72
C THR A 561 -3.88 -28.83 26.60
N ALA A 562 -2.78 -28.35 26.04
CA ALA A 562 -1.55 -28.12 26.78
C ALA A 562 -1.73 -26.99 27.80
N THR A 563 -1.38 -27.27 29.05
CA THR A 563 -1.52 -26.29 30.14
C THR A 563 -0.25 -26.18 30.96
N LYS A 564 -0.05 -24.99 31.56
CA LYS A 564 1.04 -24.70 32.51
C LYS A 564 0.49 -23.89 33.67
N THR A 565 0.88 -24.22 34.89
CA THR A 565 0.51 -23.41 36.06
C THR A 565 1.58 -22.38 36.33
N VAL A 566 1.20 -21.08 36.29
CA VAL A 566 2.09 -19.96 36.64
C VAL A 566 1.30 -18.99 37.51
N GLY A 567 1.92 -18.57 38.61
CA GLY A 567 1.29 -17.65 39.60
C GLY A 567 -0.01 -18.16 40.20
N GLY A 568 -0.17 -19.50 40.31
CA GLY A 568 -1.37 -20.12 40.85
C GLY A 568 -2.57 -20.21 39.90
N LYS A 569 -2.45 -19.70 38.66
CA LYS A 569 -3.44 -19.81 37.57
C LYS A 569 -3.01 -20.88 36.58
N THR A 570 -3.99 -21.50 35.91
CA THR A 570 -3.78 -22.47 34.83
C THR A 570 -3.86 -21.76 33.49
N TRP A 571 -2.82 -21.87 32.70
CA TRP A 571 -2.71 -21.23 31.39
C TRP A 571 -2.69 -22.28 30.29
N TYR A 572 -3.57 -22.18 29.32
CA TYR A 572 -3.45 -22.88 28.02
C TYR A 572 -2.35 -22.22 27.22
N TYR A 573 -1.51 -22.99 26.52
CA TYR A 573 -0.41 -22.39 25.78
C TYR A 573 -0.10 -23.07 24.47
N HIS A 574 0.48 -22.26 23.56
CA HIS A 574 1.10 -22.73 22.33
C HIS A 574 2.36 -21.90 22.05
N SER A 575 3.41 -22.56 21.53
CA SER A 575 4.67 -21.87 21.20
C SER A 575 4.81 -21.74 19.70
N PHE A 576 5.42 -20.65 19.26
CA PHE A 576 5.70 -20.30 17.88
C PHE A 576 7.18 -19.93 17.76
N THR A 577 7.80 -20.27 16.61
CA THR A 577 9.16 -19.86 16.30
C THR A 577 9.13 -18.63 15.42
N MET A 578 9.65 -17.52 15.90
CA MET A 578 9.82 -16.28 15.12
C MET A 578 11.00 -16.46 14.18
N ASN A 579 10.77 -16.23 12.89
CA ASN A 579 11.74 -16.51 11.83
C ASN A 579 12.31 -15.23 11.16
N ALA A 580 11.86 -14.05 11.56
CA ALA A 580 12.34 -12.77 11.08
C ALA A 580 12.25 -11.69 12.16
N ASP A 581 13.00 -10.59 12.01
CA ASP A 581 12.98 -9.46 12.96
C ASP A 581 11.61 -8.82 13.12
N ASN A 582 10.79 -8.86 12.08
CA ASN A 582 9.43 -8.31 12.04
C ASN A 582 8.34 -9.38 12.04
N ASP A 583 8.70 -10.61 12.41
CA ASP A 583 7.74 -11.71 12.49
C ASP A 583 6.81 -11.56 13.70
N TYR A 584 5.57 -12.01 13.56
CA TYR A 584 4.54 -11.89 14.58
C TYR A 584 3.46 -12.97 14.45
N VAL A 585 2.74 -13.18 15.55
CA VAL A 585 1.52 -13.99 15.59
C VAL A 585 0.35 -13.11 15.99
N SER A 586 -0.78 -13.31 15.35
CA SER A 586 -2.07 -12.76 15.77
C SER A 586 -2.99 -13.90 16.20
N LEU A 587 -3.91 -13.64 17.13
CA LEU A 587 -4.68 -14.66 17.83
C LEU A 587 -6.15 -14.27 18.01
N VAL A 588 -7.05 -15.21 17.76
CA VAL A 588 -8.40 -15.24 18.34
C VAL A 588 -8.53 -16.51 19.19
N VAL A 589 -9.09 -16.36 20.38
CA VAL A 589 -9.43 -17.48 21.26
C VAL A 589 -10.93 -17.69 21.23
N SER A 590 -11.38 -18.94 21.18
CA SER A 590 -12.80 -19.25 21.26
C SER A 590 -13.09 -20.44 22.18
N ALA A 591 -14.33 -20.53 22.66
CA ALA A 591 -14.83 -21.75 23.25
C ALA A 591 -14.85 -22.87 22.20
N GLN A 592 -14.97 -24.13 22.65
CA GLN A 592 -15.06 -25.27 21.74
C GLN A 592 -16.18 -25.04 20.71
N GLY A 593 -15.86 -25.29 19.44
CA GLY A 593 -16.81 -25.08 18.35
C GLY A 593 -16.81 -23.66 17.77
N GLY A 594 -15.95 -22.76 18.24
CA GLY A 594 -15.72 -21.45 17.62
C GLY A 594 -16.59 -20.29 18.12
N SER A 595 -17.50 -20.58 19.07
CA SER A 595 -18.36 -19.55 19.67
C SER A 595 -18.71 -19.92 21.10
N PRO A 596 -18.70 -18.93 22.03
CA PRO A 596 -18.28 -17.54 21.85
C PRO A 596 -16.78 -17.40 21.60
N GLN A 597 -16.34 -16.22 21.14
CA GLN A 597 -14.95 -15.93 20.81
C GLN A 597 -14.48 -14.57 21.37
N THR A 598 -13.18 -14.36 21.35
CA THR A 598 -12.55 -13.08 21.71
C THR A 598 -12.48 -12.13 20.52
N VAL A 599 -12.17 -10.86 20.81
CA VAL A 599 -11.58 -9.95 19.82
C VAL A 599 -10.22 -10.47 19.35
N ASP A 600 -9.70 -9.92 18.26
CA ASP A 600 -8.37 -10.21 17.76
C ASP A 600 -7.32 -9.60 18.71
N TYR A 601 -6.23 -10.34 18.96
CA TYR A 601 -5.04 -9.84 19.63
C TYR A 601 -3.87 -10.00 18.66
N THR A 602 -3.26 -8.89 18.25
CA THR A 602 -2.35 -8.83 17.10
C THR A 602 -0.90 -8.53 17.47
N ASP A 603 0.01 -8.75 16.52
CA ASP A 603 1.42 -8.35 16.58
C ASP A 603 2.23 -8.92 17.75
N ILE A 604 1.94 -10.17 18.11
CA ILE A 604 2.64 -10.88 19.21
C ILE A 604 4.00 -11.36 18.68
N ASN A 605 5.08 -10.82 19.22
CA ASN A 605 6.46 -11.21 18.89
C ASN A 605 7.33 -11.54 20.13
N LYS A 606 6.69 -11.75 21.27
CA LYS A 606 7.30 -12.13 22.56
C LYS A 606 6.34 -13.01 23.35
N ASP A 607 6.82 -13.59 24.45
CA ASP A 607 5.93 -14.29 25.39
C ASP A 607 4.85 -13.36 25.91
N VAL A 608 3.58 -13.81 25.88
CA VAL A 608 2.44 -13.05 26.40
C VAL A 608 1.56 -13.91 27.33
N TYR A 609 0.97 -13.26 28.33
CA TYR A 609 0.02 -13.84 29.28
C TYR A 609 -1.33 -13.10 29.17
N LEU A 610 -2.30 -13.70 28.48
CA LEU A 610 -3.58 -13.10 28.15
C LEU A 610 -4.69 -13.77 28.95
N GLU A 611 -5.40 -13.02 29.78
CA GLU A 611 -6.61 -13.50 30.44
C GLU A 611 -7.84 -13.07 29.66
N VAL A 612 -8.71 -14.02 29.29
CA VAL A 612 -9.97 -13.69 28.63
C VAL A 612 -10.89 -13.04 29.65
N ALA A 613 -11.17 -11.74 29.47
CA ALA A 613 -12.01 -10.96 30.37
C ALA A 613 -13.50 -11.20 30.08
N PRO A 614 -14.39 -11.12 31.09
CA PRO A 614 -15.83 -11.23 30.88
C PRO A 614 -16.44 -10.01 30.14
N THR A 615 -15.68 -8.95 29.99
CA THR A 615 -16.08 -7.76 29.22
C THR A 615 -16.17 -8.10 27.75
N GLN A 616 -17.23 -7.63 27.09
CA GLN A 616 -17.44 -7.86 25.66
C GLN A 616 -17.53 -6.52 24.90
N ILE A 617 -17.01 -6.54 23.66
CA ILE A 617 -17.15 -5.50 22.67
C ILE A 617 -17.71 -6.18 21.42
N ASP A 618 -18.86 -5.71 20.92
CA ASP A 618 -19.58 -6.28 19.78
C ASP A 618 -19.86 -7.79 19.90
N GLY A 619 -20.15 -8.25 21.12
CA GLY A 619 -20.43 -9.67 21.40
C GLY A 619 -19.19 -10.55 21.44
N LYS A 620 -17.99 -10.00 21.37
CA LYS A 620 -16.72 -10.72 21.50
C LYS A 620 -16.04 -10.35 22.83
N TYR A 621 -15.45 -11.35 23.47
CA TYR A 621 -14.73 -11.17 24.74
C TYR A 621 -13.41 -10.43 24.54
N THR A 622 -13.01 -9.61 25.50
CA THR A 622 -11.73 -8.88 25.47
C THR A 622 -10.65 -9.65 26.20
N PHE A 623 -9.41 -9.13 26.13
CA PHE A 623 -8.27 -9.64 26.90
C PHE A 623 -7.82 -8.64 27.96
N ASN A 624 -7.40 -9.16 29.12
CA ASN A 624 -6.51 -8.49 30.03
C ASN A 624 -5.09 -8.99 29.73
N ASP A 625 -4.21 -8.11 29.29
CA ASP A 625 -2.80 -8.44 29.10
C ASP A 625 -2.09 -8.38 30.46
N LEU A 626 -1.66 -9.53 30.95
CA LEU A 626 -0.97 -9.72 32.21
C LEU A 626 0.53 -10.04 32.02
N THR A 627 1.06 -9.80 30.82
CA THR A 627 2.43 -10.15 30.44
C THR A 627 3.46 -9.58 31.41
N ASP A 628 3.37 -8.30 31.73
CA ASP A 628 4.30 -7.65 32.68
C ASP A 628 4.26 -8.25 34.08
N THR A 629 3.10 -8.78 34.48
CA THR A 629 2.91 -9.43 35.79
C THR A 629 3.66 -10.78 35.90
N TYR A 630 3.67 -11.54 34.78
CA TYR A 630 4.16 -12.92 34.78
C TYR A 630 5.57 -13.10 34.19
N THR A 631 6.04 -12.18 33.35
CA THR A 631 7.41 -12.22 32.80
C THR A 631 8.43 -11.58 33.69
N GLY A 632 8.01 -10.82 34.70
CA GLY A 632 8.92 -10.08 35.60
C GLY A 632 9.62 -8.89 34.92
N ILE A 633 9.25 -8.55 33.70
CA ILE A 633 9.70 -7.34 33.01
C ILE A 633 8.70 -6.23 33.37
N HIS A 634 8.94 -5.57 34.49
CA HIS A 634 8.18 -4.36 34.80
C HIS A 634 8.62 -3.24 33.86
N THR A 635 7.72 -2.79 33.00
CA THR A 635 7.85 -1.46 32.39
C THR A 635 7.94 -0.46 33.55
N PRO A 636 8.94 0.42 33.64
CA PRO A 636 8.99 1.39 34.71
C PRO A 636 7.76 2.29 34.60
N THR A 637 6.77 2.08 35.46
CA THR A 637 5.72 3.07 35.69
C THR A 637 6.40 4.37 36.10
N ALA A 638 6.02 5.46 35.39
CA ALA A 638 6.54 6.80 35.50
C ALA A 638 7.16 7.17 36.85
N SER A 639 8.37 7.66 36.74
CA SER A 639 9.14 8.51 37.66
C SER A 639 8.95 8.29 39.17
N PRO A 640 9.94 7.75 39.83
CA PRO A 640 10.26 8.23 41.17
C PRO A 640 10.84 9.64 41.01
N THR A 641 10.22 10.61 41.61
CA THR A 641 10.83 11.91 41.92
C THR A 641 12.03 11.69 42.83
N GLY A 642 13.19 11.41 42.24
CA GLY A 642 14.46 11.21 42.88
C GLY A 642 15.46 10.69 41.85
N SER A 643 16.44 11.51 41.48
CA SER A 643 17.60 11.09 40.71
C SER A 643 18.23 9.85 41.37
N PRO A 644 18.49 8.74 40.65
CA PRO A 644 19.20 7.60 41.24
C PRO A 644 20.64 8.03 41.56
N ASP A 645 20.87 8.37 42.81
CA ASP A 645 22.16 8.80 43.30
C ASP A 645 23.10 7.58 43.31
N GLY A 646 24.19 7.60 42.52
CA GLY A 646 25.21 6.57 42.51
C GLY A 646 25.62 6.03 41.15
N TRP A 647 26.60 5.13 41.17
CA TRP A 647 27.15 4.47 39.97
C TRP A 647 26.52 3.11 39.75
N TYR A 648 26.25 2.80 38.48
CA TYR A 648 25.66 1.52 38.06
C TYR A 648 26.38 0.97 36.82
N THR A 649 26.48 -0.35 36.72
CA THR A 649 26.87 -1.00 35.46
C THR A 649 25.77 -0.84 34.41
N LEU A 650 26.06 -1.16 33.14
CA LEU A 650 25.02 -1.19 32.08
C LEU A 650 23.92 -2.23 32.34
N GLN A 651 24.18 -3.22 33.18
CA GLN A 651 23.20 -4.23 33.60
C GLN A 651 22.37 -3.77 34.82
N GLY A 652 22.51 -2.50 35.25
CA GLY A 652 21.73 -1.93 36.38
C GLY A 652 22.23 -2.29 37.77
N VAL A 653 23.40 -2.93 37.91
CA VAL A 653 23.97 -3.27 39.21
C VAL A 653 24.62 -2.04 39.83
N LYS A 654 24.19 -1.64 41.05
CA LYS A 654 24.79 -0.53 41.79
C LYS A 654 26.19 -0.89 42.24
N ILE A 655 27.15 -0.02 41.99
CA ILE A 655 28.56 -0.21 42.31
C ILE A 655 29.13 1.03 43.01
N ALA A 656 30.27 0.88 43.64
CA ALA A 656 31.08 2.02 44.04
C ALA A 656 31.61 2.75 42.79
N ARG A 657 32.18 3.95 42.96
CA ARG A 657 32.77 4.67 41.83
C ARG A 657 33.74 3.75 41.05
N PRO A 658 33.54 3.60 39.73
CA PRO A 658 34.35 2.68 38.93
C PRO A 658 35.83 3.06 38.96
N THR A 659 36.68 2.04 39.11
CA THR A 659 38.15 2.18 39.01
C THR A 659 38.71 1.59 37.74
N GLN A 660 37.87 0.97 36.93
CA GLN A 660 38.25 0.43 35.62
C GLN A 660 37.64 1.27 34.48
N ALA A 661 38.39 1.39 33.40
CA ALA A 661 37.89 2.04 32.19
C ALA A 661 36.69 1.28 31.65
N GLY A 662 35.62 1.99 31.33
CA GLY A 662 34.37 1.40 30.84
C GLY A 662 33.22 2.39 30.76
N ILE A 663 32.06 1.89 30.34
CA ILE A 663 30.82 2.66 30.28
C ILE A 663 29.96 2.31 31.49
N TYR A 664 29.50 3.34 32.20
CA TYR A 664 28.69 3.22 33.41
C TYR A 664 27.53 4.20 33.37
N ILE A 665 26.57 4.05 34.27
CA ILE A 665 25.49 5.02 34.50
C ILE A 665 25.76 5.70 35.86
N HIS A 666 25.78 7.03 35.86
CA HIS A 666 25.88 7.86 37.04
C HIS A 666 24.81 8.94 37.00
N ASP A 667 24.00 9.01 38.06
CA ASP A 667 22.88 9.94 38.17
C ASP A 667 21.94 9.91 36.92
N GLY A 668 21.64 8.68 36.43
CA GLY A 668 20.79 8.46 35.28
C GLY A 668 21.42 8.78 33.91
N GLN A 669 22.70 9.16 33.87
CA GLN A 669 23.40 9.49 32.60
C GLN A 669 24.52 8.48 32.31
N LYS A 670 24.76 8.24 31.03
CA LYS A 670 25.84 7.40 30.52
C LYS A 670 27.17 8.12 30.67
N VAL A 671 28.09 7.56 31.43
CA VAL A 671 29.43 8.13 31.70
C VAL A 671 30.50 7.15 31.22
N VAL A 672 31.50 7.68 30.49
CA VAL A 672 32.68 6.94 30.09
C VAL A 672 33.79 7.20 31.10
N VAL A 673 34.21 6.19 31.82
CA VAL A 673 35.41 6.23 32.71
C VAL A 673 36.60 5.76 31.87
N LYS A 674 37.63 6.62 31.76
CA LYS A 674 38.87 6.33 31.03
C LYS A 674 39.94 5.73 31.90
#